data_bf838a27201af104abe48427428aa24f
#
_entry.id   bf838a27201af104abe48427428aa24f
#
_cell.length_a   1.000
_cell.length_b   1.000
_cell.length_c   1.000
_cell.angle_alpha   90.00
_cell.angle_beta   90.00
_cell.angle_gamma   90.00
#
_symmetry.space_group_name_H-M   'P 1'
#
loop_
_entity.id
_entity.type
_entity.pdbx_description
1 polymer ?
#
loop_
_entity_poly.entity_id
_entity_poly.type
_entity_poly.pdbx_seq_one_letter_code
_entity_poly.pdbx_strand_id
1 'polypeptide(L)'
;MKQQVLFFFFTLMLTGISVSAQTGGGRIAGVVIDNAGEEPLPGATNFIEEQKKGIVTDGHGEFLLSDVPAATYTLTVRFIGYHTQTRKLTVGKERGKKIIIRLKAEAKSLDEVVVMGKSEARKLREQAMPISVISMNQIQGTVNNVQDILAKTAGITVRATGGTGSTSRISVRGLEGKRIGLFIDGNPMNDNSDFIDINDIPVEMIDRIEIYKGVVPAKFGGSAVGGAVNIVIKEYPPKYLDVNYSYGSFNTHNASVVSKMNIAPKGIEFGLGGFYTYADNDYKMKSPFQEGLTITRDHDKFKKTVIGGSFKARKWWFDLVEFEPVFIHTYKDIQGIESNIRHAHSHSNAFIFANKMEKENFLLDGLDLDWQLGYIYTDYHFADTASHRTHWDGTHYPAVSEFGGEIGKWASLLTNEKHQLQHKLNLNYLVNENHSVNFNSLLKYAHANPRDGMKDKVIGYRTDFPSNMFSWVAGLNYDYRTSNDKFLNSFNVKYYYYSMKTRMASVLVKTAEDIDTHKNDFGISNALRYRITPSLMAKASFGYDVRLPSEEELLGDGYVIAPAGNLTPERNISVNIGMLFDLTGKASSNLQIELNGYYMHLKDMIRFTGGFLQSQYQNFGEMRTLGMEAEVKADMTRWLYGYVNATYQDLRDVRKYEQNTTVANPTKGSRMPNIPYLMANAGLEFHKENLFGGSGMNTRIFTDASFVEEYLYDFEQSQFQQHRIPRALSCNIGFEQSFGNGRYFIMGKINNLTDTKMISEFNRPLPGRSFTIRFRYVFK
;
A
#
# COMPACT_ATOMS: atom_id res chain seq x y z
N MET A 1 43.42 -6.77 -14.13
CA MET A 1 42.74 -5.70 -14.92
C MET A 1 41.34 -5.29 -14.42
N LYS A 2 40.86 -5.79 -13.28
CA LYS A 2 39.51 -5.41 -12.74
C LYS A 2 39.51 -4.39 -11.57
N GLN A 3 40.68 -4.01 -11.09
CA GLN A 3 40.80 -3.03 -9.98
C GLN A 3 41.16 -1.61 -10.41
N GLN A 4 41.50 -1.37 -11.66
CA GLN A 4 41.88 -0.03 -12.15
C GLN A 4 40.72 0.79 -12.74
N VAL A 5 39.56 0.19 -13.01
CA VAL A 5 38.40 0.89 -13.55
C VAL A 5 37.60 1.63 -12.48
N LEU A 6 37.65 1.15 -11.24
CA LEU A 6 36.90 1.78 -10.12
C LEU A 6 37.56 3.06 -9.59
N PHE A 7 38.87 3.21 -9.80
CA PHE A 7 39.65 4.38 -9.35
C PHE A 7 39.55 5.56 -10.35
N PHE A 8 39.25 5.28 -11.60
CA PHE A 8 39.16 6.32 -12.66
C PHE A 8 37.87 7.11 -12.62
N PHE A 9 36.77 6.55 -12.11
CA PHE A 9 35.50 7.25 -11.95
C PHE A 9 35.45 8.18 -10.74
N PHE A 10 36.27 7.93 -9.72
CA PHE A 10 36.33 8.76 -8.51
C PHE A 10 37.27 9.97 -8.65
N THR A 11 38.20 9.94 -9.59
CA THR A 11 39.21 11.00 -9.79
C THR A 11 38.74 12.10 -10.77
N LEU A 12 37.69 11.86 -11.55
CA LEU A 12 37.20 12.84 -12.53
C LEU A 12 36.19 13.85 -11.97
N MET A 13 35.77 13.75 -10.71
CA MET A 13 34.83 14.68 -10.05
C MET A 13 35.49 15.75 -9.16
N LEU A 14 36.80 15.85 -9.15
CA LEU A 14 37.53 16.72 -8.18
C LEU A 14 38.22 17.96 -8.78
N THR A 15 37.85 18.38 -10.00
CA THR A 15 38.40 19.64 -10.54
C THR A 15 37.30 20.58 -10.97
N GLY A 16 37.10 21.62 -10.19
CA GLY A 16 36.47 22.86 -10.66
C GLY A 16 35.27 23.38 -9.87
N ILE A 17 35.46 23.84 -8.64
CA ILE A 17 34.50 24.78 -8.01
C ILE A 17 35.22 26.06 -7.65
N SER A 18 34.93 27.08 -8.44
CA SER A 18 35.28 28.47 -8.10
C SER A 18 34.25 29.00 -7.11
N VAL A 19 34.69 29.37 -5.91
CA VAL A 19 33.85 29.99 -4.88
C VAL A 19 33.61 31.44 -5.23
N SER A 20 32.37 31.79 -5.55
CA SER A 20 31.89 33.18 -5.59
C SER A 20 31.49 33.63 -4.20
N ALA A 21 32.09 34.69 -3.69
CA ALA A 21 31.74 35.31 -2.40
C ALA A 21 30.34 35.96 -2.48
N GLN A 22 29.44 35.50 -1.64
CA GLN A 22 28.08 36.04 -1.51
C GLN A 22 28.06 37.25 -0.54
N THR A 23 27.41 38.30 -0.96
CA THR A 23 27.09 39.50 -0.14
C THR A 23 26.04 39.15 0.91
N GLY A 24 26.36 39.39 2.19
CA GLY A 24 25.54 38.96 3.34
C GLY A 24 24.10 39.48 3.32
N GLY A 25 23.14 38.58 3.26
CA GLY A 25 21.74 38.78 3.53
C GLY A 25 21.44 38.79 5.05
N GLY A 26 20.34 39.42 5.46
CA GLY A 26 19.84 39.38 6.84
C GLY A 26 19.32 37.99 7.23
N ARG A 27 19.02 37.78 8.53
CA ARG A 27 18.53 36.51 9.06
C ARG A 27 17.28 36.74 9.91
N ILE A 28 16.29 35.81 9.79
CA ILE A 28 15.14 35.76 10.72
C ILE A 28 15.26 34.45 11.49
N ALA A 29 15.46 34.56 12.80
CA ALA A 29 15.53 33.43 13.72
C ALA A 29 14.37 33.49 14.71
N GLY A 30 13.79 32.35 15.06
CA GLY A 30 12.70 32.32 16.04
C GLY A 30 12.43 30.91 16.58
N VAL A 31 11.48 30.88 17.51
CA VAL A 31 10.92 29.65 18.07
C VAL A 31 9.39 29.71 17.98
N VAL A 32 8.76 28.62 17.58
CA VAL A 32 7.31 28.45 17.56
C VAL A 32 6.92 27.54 18.73
N ILE A 33 6.02 28.05 19.60
CA ILE A 33 5.58 27.33 20.80
C ILE A 33 4.05 27.30 20.88
N ASP A 34 3.50 26.32 21.61
CA ASP A 34 2.09 26.33 22.01
C ASP A 34 1.80 27.46 23.00
N ASN A 35 0.69 28.18 22.81
CA ASN A 35 0.30 29.28 23.66
C ASN A 35 -0.17 28.85 25.07
N ALA A 36 -0.67 27.64 25.25
CA ALA A 36 -1.22 27.13 26.50
C ALA A 36 -0.15 26.45 27.38
N GLY A 37 0.73 25.65 26.77
CA GLY A 37 1.74 24.86 27.49
C GLY A 37 3.17 25.38 27.33
N GLU A 38 3.40 26.43 26.54
CA GLU A 38 4.73 26.94 26.16
C GLU A 38 5.67 25.85 25.56
N GLU A 39 5.08 24.70 25.12
CA GLU A 39 5.83 23.61 24.52
C GLU A 39 6.25 23.98 23.09
N PRO A 40 7.50 23.69 22.68
CA PRO A 40 7.95 23.89 21.31
C PRO A 40 7.08 23.09 20.31
N LEU A 41 6.83 23.68 19.14
CA LEU A 41 6.07 23.04 18.04
C LEU A 41 7.02 22.66 16.89
N PRO A 42 7.61 21.46 16.90
CA PRO A 42 8.45 20.94 15.81
C PRO A 42 7.62 20.70 14.56
N GLY A 43 8.16 21.02 13.38
CA GLY A 43 7.45 20.86 12.11
C GLY A 43 6.49 22.00 11.78
N ALA A 44 6.45 23.09 12.56
CA ALA A 44 5.68 24.28 12.22
C ALA A 44 6.28 24.98 11.00
N THR A 45 5.47 25.23 9.99
CA THR A 45 5.89 25.89 8.75
C THR A 45 5.97 27.40 8.95
N ASN A 46 7.11 28.01 8.67
CA ASN A 46 7.37 29.44 8.67
C ASN A 46 7.59 29.91 7.23
N PHE A 47 6.78 30.81 6.73
CA PHE A 47 6.79 31.21 5.32
C PHE A 47 6.78 32.73 5.17
N ILE A 48 7.68 33.25 4.34
CA ILE A 48 7.73 34.68 3.95
C ILE A 48 7.04 34.80 2.59
N GLU A 49 5.90 35.49 2.56
CA GLU A 49 5.05 35.56 1.38
C GLU A 49 5.70 36.33 0.22
N GLU A 50 6.38 37.42 0.53
CA GLU A 50 7.01 38.32 -0.46
C GLU A 50 8.23 37.66 -1.14
N GLN A 51 8.89 36.74 -0.45
CA GLN A 51 10.08 36.03 -0.95
C GLN A 51 9.74 34.61 -1.47
N LYS A 52 8.53 34.14 -1.21
CA LYS A 52 8.12 32.74 -1.44
C LYS A 52 9.09 31.71 -0.81
N LYS A 53 9.72 32.10 0.30
CA LYS A 53 10.73 31.32 1.01
C LYS A 53 10.14 30.84 2.32
N GLY A 54 10.30 29.54 2.63
CA GLY A 54 9.79 28.94 3.85
C GLY A 54 10.75 27.94 4.44
N ILE A 55 10.60 27.70 5.75
CA ILE A 55 11.32 26.69 6.51
C ILE A 55 10.40 26.09 7.57
N VAL A 56 10.60 24.86 7.91
CA VAL A 56 9.93 24.22 9.05
C VAL A 56 10.76 24.34 10.31
N THR A 57 10.09 24.38 11.46
CA THR A 57 10.79 24.39 12.75
C THR A 57 11.45 23.05 13.01
N ASP A 58 12.62 23.09 13.60
CA ASP A 58 13.32 21.91 14.10
C ASP A 58 12.59 21.29 15.33
N GLY A 59 13.16 20.24 15.88
CA GLY A 59 12.60 19.57 17.05
C GLY A 59 12.51 20.42 18.34
N HIS A 60 13.09 21.62 18.39
CA HIS A 60 12.93 22.62 19.49
C HIS A 60 11.92 23.70 19.11
N GLY A 61 11.20 23.53 18.01
CA GLY A 61 10.36 24.57 17.48
C GLY A 61 11.16 25.78 16.95
N GLU A 62 12.47 25.64 16.73
CA GLU A 62 13.33 26.73 16.26
C GLU A 62 13.40 26.75 14.73
N PHE A 63 13.51 27.95 14.17
CA PHE A 63 13.73 28.13 12.73
C PHE A 63 14.75 29.24 12.47
N LEU A 64 15.45 29.11 11.34
CA LEU A 64 16.40 30.09 10.84
C LEU A 64 16.25 30.28 9.34
N LEU A 65 15.70 31.41 8.93
CA LEU A 65 15.67 31.86 7.54
C LEU A 65 16.89 32.72 7.27
N SER A 66 17.87 32.22 6.54
CA SER A 66 19.09 32.94 6.14
C SER A 66 18.90 33.62 4.80
N ASP A 67 19.77 34.56 4.46
CA ASP A 67 19.82 35.27 3.17
C ASP A 67 18.50 35.94 2.78
N VAL A 68 17.91 36.66 3.76
CA VAL A 68 16.72 37.48 3.56
C VAL A 68 17.17 38.94 3.35
N PRO A 69 16.90 39.56 2.20
CA PRO A 69 17.25 40.98 1.97
C PRO A 69 16.66 41.91 3.03
N ALA A 70 17.29 43.05 3.28
CA ALA A 70 16.79 44.03 4.26
C ALA A 70 15.50 44.69 3.73
N ALA A 71 14.36 44.33 4.30
CA ALA A 71 13.03 44.85 4.00
C ALA A 71 12.03 44.45 5.11
N THR A 72 10.79 44.92 5.01
CA THR A 72 9.69 44.48 5.88
C THR A 72 8.95 43.34 5.17
N TYR A 73 8.79 42.23 5.87
CA TYR A 73 8.17 41.00 5.38
C TYR A 73 7.00 40.57 6.26
N THR A 74 6.09 39.83 5.66
CA THR A 74 5.00 39.13 6.34
C THR A 74 5.43 37.68 6.57
N LEU A 75 5.73 37.30 7.81
CA LEU A 75 5.99 35.94 8.22
C LEU A 75 4.67 35.26 8.59
N THR A 76 4.31 34.22 7.86
CA THR A 76 3.14 33.37 8.14
C THR A 76 3.60 32.07 8.77
N VAL A 77 3.08 31.74 9.97
CA VAL A 77 3.45 30.55 10.74
C VAL A 77 2.24 29.65 10.90
N ARG A 78 2.42 28.37 10.60
CA ARG A 78 1.38 27.36 10.59
C ARG A 78 1.85 26.06 11.23
N PHE A 79 0.93 25.44 11.98
CA PHE A 79 1.12 24.09 12.49
C PHE A 79 -0.22 23.37 12.54
N ILE A 80 -0.21 22.05 12.28
CA ILE A 80 -1.43 21.24 12.25
C ILE A 80 -2.11 21.27 13.63
N GLY A 81 -3.40 21.65 13.65
CA GLY A 81 -4.18 21.77 14.90
C GLY A 81 -4.02 23.12 15.61
N TYR A 82 -3.44 24.15 14.95
CA TYR A 82 -3.23 25.47 15.50
C TYR A 82 -3.71 26.57 14.54
N HIS A 83 -4.22 27.67 15.10
CA HIS A 83 -4.54 28.87 14.33
C HIS A 83 -3.30 29.45 13.66
N THR A 84 -3.40 29.70 12.34
CA THR A 84 -2.33 30.37 11.59
C THR A 84 -2.06 31.76 12.17
N GLN A 85 -0.81 32.08 12.40
CA GLN A 85 -0.39 33.42 12.86
C GLN A 85 0.44 34.12 11.79
N THR A 86 0.10 35.37 11.50
CA THR A 86 0.88 36.24 10.62
C THR A 86 1.52 37.37 11.43
N ARG A 87 2.80 37.70 11.14
CA ARG A 87 3.53 38.76 11.81
C ARG A 87 4.38 39.54 10.81
N LYS A 88 4.27 40.87 10.81
CA LYS A 88 5.17 41.75 10.06
C LYS A 88 6.50 41.87 10.77
N LEU A 89 7.60 41.64 10.06
CA LEU A 89 8.97 41.69 10.56
C LEU A 89 9.83 42.57 9.65
N THR A 90 10.64 43.44 10.23
CA THR A 90 11.63 44.23 9.50
C THR A 90 13.00 43.58 9.67
N VAL A 91 13.60 43.15 8.58
CA VAL A 91 14.94 42.55 8.52
C VAL A 91 15.95 43.66 8.24
N GLY A 92 16.90 43.86 9.17
CA GLY A 92 18.02 44.79 9.04
C GLY A 92 19.32 44.04 8.72
N LYS A 93 20.43 44.79 8.56
CA LYS A 93 21.77 44.22 8.33
C LYS A 93 22.43 43.63 9.59
N GLU A 94 21.86 43.86 10.76
CA GLU A 94 22.39 43.34 12.02
C GLU A 94 21.73 42.01 12.41
N ARG A 95 22.40 41.23 13.31
CA ARG A 95 21.85 39.96 13.85
C ARG A 95 20.52 40.26 14.53
N GLY A 96 19.41 39.88 13.89
CA GLY A 96 18.06 40.03 14.40
C GLY A 96 17.85 39.31 15.74
N LYS A 97 17.03 39.88 16.60
CA LYS A 97 16.63 39.29 17.87
C LYS A 97 15.78 38.06 17.61
N LYS A 98 16.06 36.93 18.27
CA LYS A 98 15.26 35.69 18.15
C LYS A 98 13.81 36.00 18.55
N ILE A 99 12.84 35.69 17.66
CA ILE A 99 11.41 35.95 17.87
C ILE A 99 10.71 34.73 18.44
N ILE A 100 9.78 34.95 19.37
CA ILE A 100 8.91 33.90 19.89
C ILE A 100 7.53 34.05 19.26
N ILE A 101 7.02 32.98 18.69
CA ILE A 101 5.71 32.90 18.07
C ILE A 101 4.88 31.85 18.82
N ARG A 102 3.76 32.32 19.42
CA ARG A 102 2.86 31.50 20.22
C ARG A 102 1.63 31.16 19.39
N LEU A 103 1.48 29.90 18.97
CA LEU A 103 0.30 29.45 18.29
C LEU A 103 -0.77 28.99 19.28
N LYS A 104 -2.03 29.40 19.05
CA LYS A 104 -3.18 28.89 19.81
C LYS A 104 -3.68 27.61 19.16
N ALA A 105 -3.89 26.55 19.97
CA ALA A 105 -4.52 25.35 19.51
C ALA A 105 -5.90 25.65 18.90
N GLU A 106 -6.17 25.13 17.74
CA GLU A 106 -7.43 25.28 17.03
C GLU A 106 -8.26 24.00 17.22
N ALA A 107 -9.46 24.16 17.76
CA ALA A 107 -10.49 23.14 17.60
C ALA A 107 -10.94 23.20 16.14
N LYS A 108 -10.35 22.38 15.29
CA LYS A 108 -10.47 22.48 13.84
C LYS A 108 -11.89 22.27 13.39
N SER A 109 -12.54 23.36 12.96
CA SER A 109 -13.63 23.32 12.01
C SER A 109 -13.12 22.71 10.69
N LEU A 110 -13.81 21.70 10.14
CA LEU A 110 -13.49 21.06 8.88
C LEU A 110 -13.65 21.97 7.65
N ASP A 111 -14.17 23.20 7.83
CA ASP A 111 -14.60 24.07 6.73
C ASP A 111 -13.59 25.12 6.26
N GLU A 112 -12.46 25.31 6.91
CA GLU A 112 -11.51 26.34 6.48
C GLU A 112 -10.20 25.77 5.97
N VAL A 113 -10.19 25.40 4.69
CA VAL A 113 -8.96 25.20 3.91
C VAL A 113 -8.54 26.55 3.34
N VAL A 114 -7.90 27.40 4.13
CA VAL A 114 -7.16 28.54 3.57
C VAL A 114 -5.86 28.00 2.99
N VAL A 115 -5.88 27.79 1.66
CA VAL A 115 -4.75 27.29 0.90
C VAL A 115 -3.81 28.45 0.57
N MET A 116 -2.69 28.51 1.29
CA MET A 116 -1.48 29.12 0.75
C MET A 116 -0.40 28.02 0.68
N GLY A 117 -0.25 27.46 -0.51
CA GLY A 117 0.63 26.33 -0.81
C GLY A 117 -0.17 25.14 -1.36
N LYS A 118 0.44 24.38 -2.27
CA LYS A 118 -0.16 23.14 -2.79
C LYS A 118 -0.15 22.09 -1.68
N SER A 119 -1.28 21.43 -1.42
CA SER A 119 -1.31 20.27 -0.52
C SER A 119 -0.37 19.16 -1.01
N GLU A 120 0.14 18.33 -0.12
CA GLU A 120 1.00 17.18 -0.50
C GLU A 120 0.30 16.27 -1.53
N ALA A 121 -0.99 16.00 -1.35
CA ALA A 121 -1.77 15.25 -2.33
C ALA A 121 -1.78 15.91 -3.72
N ARG A 122 -1.84 17.25 -3.79
CA ARG A 122 -1.76 17.97 -5.06
C ARG A 122 -0.36 17.92 -5.64
N LYS A 123 0.70 18.11 -4.85
CA LYS A 123 2.09 18.00 -5.30
C LYS A 123 2.37 16.63 -5.90
N LEU A 124 1.85 15.56 -5.29
CA LEU A 124 1.97 14.19 -5.79
C LEU A 124 1.21 14.00 -7.09
N ARG A 125 -0.05 14.46 -7.18
CA ARG A 125 -0.80 14.40 -8.43
C ARG A 125 -0.14 15.16 -9.58
N GLU A 126 0.62 16.21 -9.29
CA GLU A 126 1.37 16.99 -10.28
C GLU A 126 2.73 16.35 -10.65
N GLN A 127 3.11 15.20 -10.12
CA GLN A 127 4.29 14.44 -10.57
C GLN A 127 4.14 13.94 -12.00
N ALA A 128 5.26 13.57 -12.63
CA ALA A 128 5.26 13.08 -14.00
C ALA A 128 4.55 11.73 -14.18
N MET A 129 4.62 10.89 -13.15
CA MET A 129 4.03 9.53 -13.15
C MET A 129 2.51 9.56 -13.03
N PRO A 130 1.77 8.59 -13.62
CA PRO A 130 0.35 8.39 -13.36
C PRO A 130 0.16 7.97 -11.90
N ILE A 131 -0.49 8.82 -11.12
CA ILE A 131 -0.72 8.58 -9.69
C ILE A 131 -2.12 9.04 -9.29
N SER A 132 -2.87 8.19 -8.59
CA SER A 132 -4.07 8.58 -7.86
C SER A 132 -3.72 8.75 -6.38
N VAL A 133 -4.19 9.83 -5.77
CA VAL A 133 -3.96 10.12 -4.35
C VAL A 133 -5.29 10.27 -3.65
N ILE A 134 -5.51 9.46 -2.63
CA ILE A 134 -6.68 9.51 -1.75
C ILE A 134 -6.21 10.11 -0.42
N SER A 135 -6.67 11.31 -0.12
CA SER A 135 -6.30 12.00 1.12
C SER A 135 -7.19 11.61 2.29
N MET A 136 -6.70 11.84 3.51
CA MET A 136 -7.46 11.57 4.74
C MET A 136 -8.82 12.28 4.77
N ASN A 137 -8.93 13.51 4.25
CA ASN A 137 -10.20 14.23 4.21
C ASN A 137 -11.29 13.51 3.40
N GLN A 138 -10.90 12.67 2.44
CA GLN A 138 -11.81 11.82 1.65
C GLN A 138 -12.14 10.48 2.33
N ILE A 139 -11.36 10.10 3.34
CA ILE A 139 -11.46 8.81 4.05
C ILE A 139 -12.11 8.98 5.43
N GLN A 140 -11.86 10.11 6.10
CA GLN A 140 -12.37 10.39 7.45
C GLN A 140 -13.89 10.27 7.50
N GLY A 141 -14.38 9.63 8.56
CA GLY A 141 -15.81 9.45 8.78
C GLY A 141 -16.43 8.27 8.06
N THR A 142 -15.66 7.55 7.27
CA THR A 142 -16.13 6.32 6.65
C THR A 142 -15.74 5.11 7.50
N VAL A 143 -16.69 4.23 7.83
CA VAL A 143 -16.40 2.93 8.45
C VAL A 143 -15.95 1.97 7.35
N ASN A 144 -14.86 2.33 6.65
CA ASN A 144 -14.27 1.53 5.60
C ASN A 144 -12.97 0.88 6.10
N ASN A 145 -12.58 -0.23 5.52
CA ASN A 145 -11.22 -0.72 5.53
C ASN A 145 -10.45 -0.15 4.33
N VAL A 146 -9.15 -0.34 4.27
CA VAL A 146 -8.31 0.16 3.17
C VAL A 146 -8.75 -0.44 1.83
N GLN A 147 -9.14 -1.69 1.82
CA GLN A 147 -9.61 -2.43 0.65
C GLN A 147 -10.88 -1.82 0.05
N ASP A 148 -11.86 -1.44 0.88
CA ASP A 148 -13.08 -0.78 0.43
C ASP A 148 -12.79 0.57 -0.23
N ILE A 149 -11.79 1.29 0.28
CA ILE A 149 -11.35 2.58 -0.27
C ILE A 149 -10.67 2.39 -1.62
N LEU A 150 -9.78 1.41 -1.72
CA LEU A 150 -9.07 1.09 -2.95
C LEU A 150 -10.03 0.63 -4.06
N ALA A 151 -11.02 -0.20 -3.73
CA ALA A 151 -12.01 -0.71 -4.69
C ALA A 151 -12.83 0.39 -5.38
N LYS A 152 -12.93 1.58 -4.76
CA LYS A 152 -13.64 2.77 -5.29
C LYS A 152 -12.75 3.68 -6.15
N THR A 153 -11.52 3.29 -6.43
CA THR A 153 -10.55 4.08 -7.21
C THR A 153 -10.51 3.58 -8.65
N ALA A 154 -10.46 4.51 -9.61
CA ALA A 154 -10.32 4.15 -11.03
C ALA A 154 -9.08 3.28 -11.28
N GLY A 155 -9.24 2.23 -12.11
CA GLY A 155 -8.18 1.29 -12.46
C GLY A 155 -7.86 0.25 -11.39
N ILE A 156 -8.58 0.23 -10.26
CA ILE A 156 -8.35 -0.70 -9.16
C ILE A 156 -9.54 -1.65 -9.01
N THR A 157 -9.23 -2.92 -8.81
CA THR A 157 -10.19 -3.92 -8.35
C THR A 157 -9.64 -4.63 -7.14
N VAL A 158 -10.54 -5.07 -6.28
CA VAL A 158 -10.19 -5.89 -5.13
C VAL A 158 -11.08 -7.13 -5.16
N ARG A 159 -10.45 -8.29 -5.15
CA ARG A 159 -11.12 -9.58 -5.09
C ARG A 159 -10.90 -10.21 -3.73
N ALA A 160 -11.97 -10.43 -3.00
CA ALA A 160 -11.95 -11.14 -1.72
C ALA A 160 -12.51 -12.55 -1.89
N THR A 161 -12.03 -13.49 -1.10
CA THR A 161 -12.47 -14.90 -1.13
C THR A 161 -13.50 -15.24 -0.06
N GLY A 162 -13.88 -14.27 0.77
CA GLY A 162 -14.82 -14.48 1.86
C GLY A 162 -14.99 -13.25 2.75
N GLY A 163 -15.27 -13.48 4.04
CA GLY A 163 -15.43 -12.44 5.06
C GLY A 163 -14.12 -11.86 5.60
N THR A 164 -14.16 -11.34 6.82
CA THR A 164 -13.00 -10.76 7.50
C THR A 164 -11.85 -11.75 7.62
N GLY A 165 -10.61 -11.33 7.29
CA GLY A 165 -9.43 -12.20 7.31
C GLY A 165 -9.33 -13.19 6.15
N SER A 166 -10.25 -13.13 5.17
CA SER A 166 -10.10 -13.89 3.93
C SER A 166 -9.02 -13.24 3.04
N THR A 167 -8.41 -14.06 2.19
CA THR A 167 -7.43 -13.56 1.23
C THR A 167 -8.06 -12.53 0.31
N SER A 168 -7.42 -11.38 0.19
CA SER A 168 -7.81 -10.34 -0.76
C SER A 168 -6.68 -10.05 -1.74
N ARG A 169 -7.03 -9.85 -3.01
CA ARG A 169 -6.10 -9.56 -4.09
C ARG A 169 -6.41 -8.22 -4.69
N ILE A 170 -5.50 -7.28 -4.49
CA ILE A 170 -5.57 -5.96 -5.13
C ILE A 170 -5.04 -6.11 -6.55
N SER A 171 -5.78 -5.56 -7.50
CA SER A 171 -5.37 -5.48 -8.90
C SER A 171 -5.32 -4.02 -9.34
N VAL A 172 -4.25 -3.65 -9.99
CA VAL A 172 -4.09 -2.37 -10.68
C VAL A 172 -4.07 -2.65 -12.17
N ARG A 173 -5.06 -2.14 -12.91
CA ARG A 173 -5.17 -2.32 -14.37
C ARG A 173 -5.14 -3.79 -14.82
N GLY A 174 -5.75 -4.66 -14.01
CA GLY A 174 -5.83 -6.10 -14.26
C GLY A 174 -4.58 -6.90 -13.88
N LEU A 175 -3.51 -6.27 -13.44
CA LEU A 175 -2.36 -6.94 -12.84
C LEU A 175 -2.57 -7.04 -11.32
N GLU A 176 -2.47 -8.24 -10.77
CA GLU A 176 -2.86 -8.53 -9.39
C GLU A 176 -1.77 -9.21 -8.57
N GLY A 177 -1.99 -9.22 -7.26
CA GLY A 177 -1.18 -9.95 -6.28
C GLY A 177 0.25 -9.43 -6.26
N LYS A 178 1.22 -10.32 -6.38
CA LYS A 178 2.65 -10.01 -6.28
C LYS A 178 3.21 -9.11 -7.40
N ARG A 179 2.39 -8.78 -8.42
CA ARG A 179 2.74 -7.82 -9.47
C ARG A 179 2.58 -6.37 -9.02
N ILE A 180 1.88 -6.16 -7.90
CA ILE A 180 1.65 -4.84 -7.30
C ILE A 180 2.56 -4.69 -6.08
N GLY A 181 3.34 -3.62 -6.03
CA GLY A 181 4.12 -3.26 -4.86
C GLY A 181 3.21 -2.69 -3.76
N LEU A 182 3.27 -3.25 -2.56
CA LEU A 182 2.57 -2.72 -1.39
C LEU A 182 3.59 -2.12 -0.44
N PHE A 183 3.35 -0.89 0.01
CA PHE A 183 4.27 -0.13 0.84
C PHE A 183 3.54 0.57 1.99
N ILE A 184 4.23 0.72 3.13
CA ILE A 184 3.87 1.59 4.25
C ILE A 184 5.01 2.58 4.43
N ASP A 185 4.73 3.88 4.30
CA ASP A 185 5.75 4.96 4.36
C ASP A 185 6.95 4.69 3.45
N GLY A 186 6.69 4.11 2.26
CA GLY A 186 7.71 3.74 1.29
C GLY A 186 8.49 2.47 1.62
N ASN A 187 8.19 1.78 2.73
CA ASN A 187 8.77 0.49 3.08
C ASN A 187 7.97 -0.63 2.42
N PRO A 188 8.60 -1.55 1.67
CA PRO A 188 7.86 -2.65 1.09
C PRO A 188 7.29 -3.55 2.18
N MET A 189 5.97 -3.80 2.08
CA MET A 189 5.33 -4.83 2.87
C MET A 189 5.88 -6.18 2.41
N ASN A 190 5.97 -7.09 3.35
CA ASN A 190 6.55 -8.39 3.06
C ASN A 190 5.72 -9.18 2.05
N ASP A 191 6.39 -9.96 1.20
CA ASP A 191 5.75 -10.83 0.20
C ASP A 191 4.88 -11.93 0.84
N ASN A 192 4.92 -12.09 2.16
CA ASN A 192 4.08 -13.01 2.90
C ASN A 192 2.76 -12.36 3.30
N SER A 193 1.72 -12.63 2.54
CA SER A 193 0.34 -12.24 2.85
C SER A 193 -0.25 -12.95 4.08
N ASP A 194 0.46 -13.91 4.67
CA ASP A 194 -0.08 -14.74 5.75
C ASP A 194 -0.13 -14.04 7.10
N PHE A 195 0.66 -12.98 7.30
CA PHE A 195 0.70 -12.27 8.58
C PHE A 195 0.51 -10.76 8.50
N ILE A 196 0.71 -10.11 7.34
CA ILE A 196 0.38 -8.70 7.13
C ILE A 196 -0.53 -8.55 5.93
N ASP A 197 -1.72 -7.99 6.15
CA ASP A 197 -2.66 -7.57 5.12
C ASP A 197 -2.81 -6.04 5.15
N ILE A 198 -3.14 -5.45 4.02
CA ILE A 198 -3.37 -4.01 3.91
C ILE A 198 -4.53 -3.53 4.80
N ASN A 199 -5.47 -4.41 5.12
CA ASN A 199 -6.60 -4.14 6.01
C ASN A 199 -6.24 -4.17 7.49
N ASP A 200 -5.02 -4.61 7.86
CA ASP A 200 -4.54 -4.56 9.23
C ASP A 200 -4.23 -3.13 9.69
N ILE A 201 -4.08 -2.21 8.74
CA ILE A 201 -3.82 -0.80 9.01
C ILE A 201 -5.16 -0.09 9.25
N PRO A 202 -5.46 0.37 10.46
CA PRO A 202 -6.65 1.17 10.71
C PRO A 202 -6.66 2.42 9.85
N VAL A 203 -7.79 2.68 9.21
CA VAL A 203 -7.95 3.84 8.32
C VAL A 203 -7.68 5.16 9.05
N GLU A 204 -7.92 5.20 10.35
CA GLU A 204 -7.66 6.36 11.21
C GLU A 204 -6.17 6.70 11.35
N MET A 205 -5.27 5.75 11.09
CA MET A 205 -3.82 5.99 11.08
C MET A 205 -3.32 6.56 9.76
N ILE A 206 -4.11 6.51 8.70
CA ILE A 206 -3.67 6.85 7.35
C ILE A 206 -3.79 8.37 7.14
N ASP A 207 -2.73 9.00 6.62
CA ASP A 207 -2.75 10.36 6.10
C ASP A 207 -3.26 10.39 4.66
N ARG A 208 -2.72 9.51 3.83
CA ARG A 208 -3.10 9.33 2.43
C ARG A 208 -2.72 7.96 1.89
N ILE A 209 -3.37 7.58 0.79
CA ILE A 209 -3.00 6.41 0.01
C ILE A 209 -2.55 6.90 -1.37
N GLU A 210 -1.35 6.50 -1.76
CA GLU A 210 -0.72 6.82 -3.05
C GLU A 210 -0.77 5.59 -3.94
N ILE A 211 -1.34 5.71 -5.14
CA ILE A 211 -1.51 4.59 -6.07
C ILE A 211 -0.81 4.94 -7.36
N TYR A 212 0.35 4.34 -7.58
CA TYR A 212 1.16 4.49 -8.79
C TYR A 212 0.71 3.46 -9.82
N LYS A 213 0.32 3.91 -11.02
CA LYS A 213 -0.26 3.08 -12.07
C LYS A 213 0.72 2.90 -13.22
N GLY A 214 1.44 1.80 -13.22
CA GLY A 214 2.53 1.50 -14.16
C GLY A 214 3.89 1.89 -13.59
N VAL A 215 4.50 2.98 -14.05
CA VAL A 215 5.84 3.40 -13.57
C VAL A 215 5.83 3.74 -12.09
N VAL A 216 6.69 3.08 -11.32
CA VAL A 216 6.84 3.24 -9.87
C VAL A 216 8.12 4.02 -9.57
N PRO A 217 8.07 5.06 -8.70
CA PRO A 217 9.25 5.84 -8.32
C PRO A 217 10.41 4.96 -7.84
N ALA A 218 11.62 5.30 -8.27
CA ALA A 218 12.83 4.55 -7.91
C ALA A 218 13.02 4.42 -6.40
N LYS A 219 12.72 5.46 -5.63
CA LYS A 219 12.87 5.51 -4.17
C LYS A 219 12.19 4.37 -3.40
N PHE A 220 11.19 3.72 -4.00
CA PHE A 220 10.54 2.56 -3.37
C PHE A 220 11.40 1.29 -3.44
N GLY A 221 12.27 1.15 -4.45
CA GLY A 221 13.25 0.07 -4.54
C GLY A 221 12.66 -1.32 -4.85
N GLY A 222 11.38 -1.45 -5.11
CA GLY A 222 10.74 -2.75 -5.35
C GLY A 222 10.77 -3.21 -6.80
N SER A 223 10.45 -4.48 -7.02
CA SER A 223 10.29 -5.12 -8.34
C SER A 223 8.80 -5.32 -8.67
N ALA A 224 8.08 -4.24 -8.94
CA ALA A 224 6.65 -4.28 -9.30
C ALA A 224 6.47 -3.91 -10.78
N VAL A 225 5.62 -4.66 -11.51
CA VAL A 225 5.35 -4.46 -12.94
C VAL A 225 3.96 -3.89 -13.21
N GLY A 226 3.04 -3.95 -12.24
CA GLY A 226 1.66 -3.46 -12.37
C GLY A 226 1.44 -2.08 -11.75
N GLY A 227 2.36 -1.62 -10.93
CA GLY A 227 2.23 -0.39 -10.16
C GLY A 227 2.49 -0.61 -8.67
N ALA A 228 2.14 0.40 -7.86
CA ALA A 228 2.36 0.33 -6.42
C ALA A 228 1.24 1.04 -5.64
N VAL A 229 0.95 0.54 -4.45
CA VAL A 229 0.10 1.19 -3.44
C VAL A 229 0.97 1.50 -2.23
N ASN A 230 1.08 2.77 -1.88
CA ASN A 230 1.80 3.23 -0.70
C ASN A 230 0.83 3.86 0.29
N ILE A 231 0.75 3.29 1.49
CA ILE A 231 -0.02 3.83 2.60
C ILE A 231 0.91 4.72 3.41
N VAL A 232 0.56 5.99 3.52
CA VAL A 232 1.32 6.95 4.33
C VAL A 232 0.61 7.14 5.65
N ILE A 233 1.33 6.87 6.74
CA ILE A 233 0.82 7.02 8.10
C ILE A 233 0.86 8.50 8.50
N LYS A 234 -0.19 8.96 9.17
CA LYS A 234 -0.28 10.35 9.61
C LYS A 234 0.69 10.65 10.75
N GLU A 235 1.22 11.85 10.77
CA GLU A 235 1.89 12.37 11.93
C GLU A 235 0.89 12.76 13.04
N TYR A 236 1.17 12.34 14.25
CA TYR A 236 0.31 12.62 15.41
C TYR A 236 0.80 13.84 16.20
N PRO A 237 -0.10 14.60 16.84
CA PRO A 237 0.27 15.63 17.79
C PRO A 237 1.19 15.11 18.90
N PRO A 238 1.94 15.99 19.60
CA PRO A 238 2.89 15.59 20.65
C PRO A 238 2.29 14.74 21.77
N LYS A 239 1.02 14.98 22.11
CA LYS A 239 0.22 14.15 23.04
C LYS A 239 -1.01 13.69 22.30
N TYR A 240 -1.17 12.40 22.16
CA TYR A 240 -2.25 11.82 21.38
C TYR A 240 -2.71 10.50 21.97
N LEU A 241 -4.01 10.32 22.04
CA LEU A 241 -4.65 9.04 22.35
C LEU A 241 -5.87 8.88 21.45
N ASP A 242 -5.96 7.77 20.77
CA ASP A 242 -7.09 7.37 19.91
C ASP A 242 -7.53 5.97 20.30
N VAL A 243 -8.74 5.82 20.73
CA VAL A 243 -9.34 4.54 21.11
C VAL A 243 -10.58 4.34 20.30
N ASN A 244 -10.68 3.23 19.60
CA ASN A 244 -11.89 2.88 18.90
C ASN A 244 -12.30 1.43 19.13
N TYR A 245 -13.62 1.19 19.03
CA TYR A 245 -14.21 -0.11 19.04
C TYR A 245 -15.36 -0.15 18.03
N SER A 246 -15.43 -1.22 17.24
CA SER A 246 -16.54 -1.45 16.32
C SER A 246 -17.09 -2.86 16.46
N TYR A 247 -18.39 -2.97 16.28
CA TYR A 247 -19.14 -4.20 16.21
C TYR A 247 -19.90 -4.27 14.89
N GLY A 248 -19.92 -5.42 14.25
CA GLY A 248 -20.59 -5.60 12.95
C GLY A 248 -21.21 -6.99 12.80
N SER A 249 -21.87 -7.18 11.66
CA SER A 249 -22.44 -8.45 11.23
C SER A 249 -21.40 -9.59 11.31
N PHE A 250 -21.87 -10.83 11.46
CA PHE A 250 -21.04 -12.05 11.53
C PHE A 250 -20.09 -12.03 12.73
N ASN A 251 -20.58 -11.49 13.85
CA ASN A 251 -19.88 -11.34 15.11
C ASN A 251 -18.49 -10.70 14.93
N THR A 252 -18.42 -9.65 14.10
CA THR A 252 -17.17 -8.97 13.80
C THR A 252 -16.88 -7.89 14.83
N HIS A 253 -15.73 -7.98 15.49
CA HIS A 253 -15.23 -7.02 16.46
C HIS A 253 -13.89 -6.46 16.01
N ASN A 254 -13.75 -5.15 16.04
CA ASN A 254 -12.46 -4.50 15.87
C ASN A 254 -12.23 -3.52 17.02
N ALA A 255 -11.08 -3.60 17.64
CA ALA A 255 -10.65 -2.66 18.68
C ALA A 255 -9.27 -2.13 18.34
N SER A 256 -9.03 -0.84 18.57
CA SER A 256 -7.70 -0.28 18.45
C SER A 256 -7.41 0.80 19.47
N VAL A 257 -6.14 0.90 19.83
CA VAL A 257 -5.60 1.96 20.68
C VAL A 257 -4.31 2.45 20.02
N VAL A 258 -4.21 3.77 19.83
CA VAL A 258 -2.99 4.43 19.37
C VAL A 258 -2.67 5.55 20.34
N SER A 259 -1.46 5.57 20.86
CA SER A 259 -0.98 6.60 21.78
C SER A 259 0.36 7.14 21.32
N LYS A 260 0.56 8.45 21.46
CA LYS A 260 1.86 9.12 21.27
C LYS A 260 2.16 10.05 22.43
N MET A 261 3.39 10.04 22.85
CA MET A 261 3.93 10.96 23.83
C MET A 261 5.28 11.49 23.36
N ASN A 262 5.44 12.82 23.42
CA ASN A 262 6.68 13.49 23.05
C ASN A 262 7.33 14.09 24.31
N ILE A 263 8.62 13.81 24.50
CA ILE A 263 9.47 14.43 25.52
C ILE A 263 10.28 15.53 24.81
N ALA A 264 9.62 16.66 24.54
CA ALA A 264 10.11 17.74 23.70
C ALA A 264 11.54 18.25 24.03
N PRO A 265 11.97 18.44 25.30
CA PRO A 265 13.33 18.93 25.60
C PRO A 265 14.43 18.00 25.10
N LYS A 266 14.14 16.69 24.98
CA LYS A 266 15.10 15.67 24.57
C LYS A 266 14.98 15.27 23.09
N GLY A 267 13.97 15.78 22.37
CA GLY A 267 13.69 15.36 20.98
C GLY A 267 13.31 13.88 20.86
N ILE A 268 12.72 13.30 21.91
CA ILE A 268 12.36 11.88 21.99
C ILE A 268 10.84 11.75 21.92
N GLU A 269 10.37 10.86 21.04
CA GLU A 269 8.96 10.53 20.89
C GLU A 269 8.76 9.03 21.13
N PHE A 270 7.68 8.69 21.82
CA PHE A 270 7.23 7.31 22.01
C PHE A 270 5.84 7.15 21.41
N GLY A 271 5.65 6.07 20.65
CA GLY A 271 4.37 5.62 20.15
C GLY A 271 4.06 4.23 20.67
N LEU A 272 2.79 3.94 20.89
CA LEU A 272 2.26 2.61 21.17
C LEU A 272 0.98 2.44 20.38
N GLY A 273 0.87 1.31 19.66
CA GLY A 273 -0.33 0.92 18.93
C GLY A 273 -0.71 -0.52 19.24
N GLY A 274 -2.01 -0.76 19.37
CA GLY A 274 -2.55 -2.11 19.52
C GLY A 274 -3.85 -2.26 18.73
N PHE A 275 -4.00 -3.37 18.00
CA PHE A 275 -5.16 -3.66 17.16
C PHE A 275 -5.61 -5.09 17.41
N TYR A 276 -6.91 -5.28 17.52
CA TYR A 276 -7.52 -6.58 17.65
C TYR A 276 -8.68 -6.70 16.68
N THR A 277 -8.71 -7.77 15.91
CA THR A 277 -9.80 -8.14 15.01
C THR A 277 -10.27 -9.55 15.32
N TYR A 278 -11.58 -9.72 15.42
CA TYR A 278 -12.25 -10.99 15.57
C TYR A 278 -13.46 -11.05 14.65
N ALA A 279 -13.71 -12.19 14.02
CA ALA A 279 -14.94 -12.46 13.28
C ALA A 279 -15.24 -13.97 13.29
N ASP A 280 -16.51 -14.33 13.42
CA ASP A 280 -16.96 -15.72 13.21
C ASP A 280 -17.16 -16.01 11.71
N ASN A 281 -17.44 -14.99 10.92
CA ASN A 281 -17.74 -15.08 9.46
C ASN A 281 -18.86 -16.07 9.13
N ASP A 282 -19.84 -16.23 10.00
CA ASP A 282 -20.92 -17.22 10.00
C ASP A 282 -22.06 -16.89 9.03
N TYR A 283 -21.78 -16.19 7.93
CA TYR A 283 -22.82 -15.84 6.96
C TYR A 283 -23.29 -17.04 6.14
N LYS A 284 -24.57 -16.97 5.73
CA LYS A 284 -25.21 -17.99 4.91
C LYS A 284 -24.94 -17.75 3.43
N MET A 285 -24.71 -18.82 2.70
CA MET A 285 -24.51 -18.80 1.25
C MET A 285 -25.22 -19.99 0.59
N LYS A 286 -25.62 -19.84 -0.67
CA LYS A 286 -26.06 -20.98 -1.46
C LYS A 286 -24.85 -21.80 -1.89
N SER A 287 -24.94 -23.14 -1.76
CA SER A 287 -23.88 -24.03 -2.24
C SER A 287 -23.72 -23.86 -3.75
N PRO A 288 -22.48 -23.63 -4.25
CA PRO A 288 -22.24 -23.62 -5.67
C PRO A 288 -22.14 -25.06 -6.28
N PHE A 289 -22.07 -26.08 -5.45
CA PHE A 289 -21.89 -27.48 -5.86
C PHE A 289 -23.15 -28.33 -5.71
N GLN A 290 -24.11 -27.88 -4.90
CA GLN A 290 -25.38 -28.60 -4.66
C GLN A 290 -26.55 -27.64 -4.77
N GLU A 291 -27.40 -27.82 -5.76
CA GLU A 291 -28.56 -26.99 -6.01
C GLU A 291 -29.54 -27.04 -4.81
N GLY A 292 -30.07 -25.88 -4.42
CA GLY A 292 -31.03 -25.75 -3.33
C GLY A 292 -30.42 -25.78 -1.93
N LEU A 293 -29.18 -26.21 -1.73
CA LEU A 293 -28.54 -26.26 -0.43
C LEU A 293 -28.07 -24.86 0.01
N THR A 294 -28.45 -24.47 1.23
CA THR A 294 -27.91 -23.28 1.90
C THR A 294 -26.89 -23.73 2.96
N ILE A 295 -25.68 -23.24 2.83
CA ILE A 295 -24.55 -23.49 3.71
C ILE A 295 -24.46 -22.35 4.72
N THR A 296 -24.30 -22.66 6.00
CA THR A 296 -23.82 -21.70 7.00
C THR A 296 -22.32 -21.94 7.18
N ARG A 297 -21.51 -20.88 7.03
CA ARG A 297 -20.07 -20.95 7.28
C ARG A 297 -19.85 -21.04 8.78
N ASP A 298 -19.49 -22.19 9.29
CA ASP A 298 -19.36 -22.46 10.72
C ASP A 298 -17.91 -22.79 11.15
N HIS A 299 -16.98 -22.79 10.18
CA HIS A 299 -15.55 -23.03 10.39
C HIS A 299 -14.69 -21.99 9.65
N ASP A 300 -14.97 -20.70 9.91
CA ASP A 300 -14.31 -19.56 9.25
C ASP A 300 -13.87 -18.47 10.25
N LYS A 301 -13.66 -18.86 11.50
CA LYS A 301 -13.25 -17.94 12.57
C LYS A 301 -11.90 -17.32 12.25
N PHE A 302 -11.82 -16.02 12.48
CA PHE A 302 -10.60 -15.24 12.33
C PHE A 302 -10.30 -14.45 13.60
N LYS A 303 -9.05 -14.48 14.04
CA LYS A 303 -8.53 -13.65 15.13
C LYS A 303 -7.19 -13.08 14.74
N LYS A 304 -7.00 -11.79 14.96
CA LYS A 304 -5.71 -11.13 14.76
C LYS A 304 -5.43 -10.13 15.86
N THR A 305 -4.24 -10.16 16.38
CA THR A 305 -3.72 -9.21 17.36
C THR A 305 -2.45 -8.61 16.81
N VAL A 306 -2.35 -7.29 16.78
CA VAL A 306 -1.16 -6.54 16.42
C VAL A 306 -0.81 -5.63 17.58
N ILE A 307 0.43 -5.65 18.05
CA ILE A 307 0.95 -4.75 19.07
C ILE A 307 2.26 -4.20 18.55
N GLY A 308 2.36 -2.88 18.47
CA GLY A 308 3.55 -2.19 17.99
C GLY A 308 3.93 -1.01 18.85
N GLY A 309 5.22 -0.73 18.87
CA GLY A 309 5.79 0.45 19.49
C GLY A 309 6.59 1.26 18.48
N SER A 310 6.79 2.53 18.75
CA SER A 310 7.68 3.39 18.01
C SER A 310 8.49 4.23 18.98
N PHE A 311 9.79 4.25 18.78
CA PHE A 311 10.73 5.13 19.44
C PHE A 311 11.39 5.99 18.38
N LYS A 312 11.23 7.32 18.47
CA LYS A 312 11.87 8.28 17.57
C LYS A 312 12.79 9.18 18.36
N ALA A 313 14.02 9.35 17.88
CA ALA A 313 14.96 10.33 18.38
C ALA A 313 15.31 11.30 17.27
N ARG A 314 15.17 12.60 17.57
CA ARG A 314 15.57 13.71 16.71
C ARG A 314 16.73 14.43 17.36
N LYS A 315 17.57 15.11 16.58
CA LYS A 315 18.69 15.95 17.08
C LYS A 315 19.94 15.18 17.55
N TRP A 316 20.14 13.99 17.09
CA TRP A 316 21.45 13.32 17.17
C TRP A 316 22.26 13.69 15.93
N TRP A 317 23.28 12.89 15.61
CA TRP A 317 23.97 13.05 14.32
C TRP A 317 23.05 12.85 13.13
N PHE A 318 22.11 11.89 13.22
CA PHE A 318 20.96 11.76 12.33
C PHE A 318 19.87 12.74 12.71
N ASP A 319 19.13 13.26 11.72
CA ASP A 319 17.99 14.14 11.94
C ASP A 319 16.77 13.37 12.46
N LEU A 320 16.68 12.09 12.08
CA LEU A 320 15.73 11.11 12.60
C LEU A 320 16.41 9.76 12.79
N VAL A 321 16.22 9.16 13.95
CA VAL A 321 16.39 7.72 14.20
C VAL A 321 15.09 7.20 14.73
N GLU A 322 14.54 6.19 14.06
CA GLU A 322 13.27 5.55 14.43
C GLU A 322 13.49 4.06 14.61
N PHE A 323 12.89 3.48 15.64
CA PHE A 323 12.88 2.05 15.92
C PHE A 323 11.46 1.59 16.19
N GLU A 324 10.98 0.59 15.46
CA GLU A 324 9.61 0.10 15.48
C GLU A 324 9.58 -1.43 15.68
N PRO A 325 9.40 -1.92 16.92
CA PRO A 325 9.09 -3.31 17.19
C PRO A 325 7.58 -3.56 16.98
N VAL A 326 7.22 -4.62 16.26
CA VAL A 326 5.82 -5.03 16.06
C VAL A 326 5.71 -6.53 16.29
N PHE A 327 4.70 -6.94 17.05
CA PHE A 327 4.28 -8.32 17.22
C PHE A 327 2.90 -8.53 16.59
N ILE A 328 2.76 -9.61 15.82
CA ILE A 328 1.50 -9.99 15.17
C ILE A 328 1.20 -11.45 15.51
N HIS A 329 0.00 -11.71 16.00
CA HIS A 329 -0.55 -13.05 16.15
C HIS A 329 -1.81 -13.19 15.30
N THR A 330 -1.87 -14.23 14.47
CA THR A 330 -3.03 -14.53 13.61
C THR A 330 -3.47 -15.97 13.85
N TYR A 331 -4.79 -16.19 13.97
CA TYR A 331 -5.42 -17.49 13.97
C TYR A 331 -6.57 -17.50 12.96
N LYS A 332 -6.68 -18.60 12.20
CA LYS A 332 -7.71 -18.73 11.16
C LYS A 332 -8.16 -20.19 11.02
N ASP A 333 -9.48 -20.41 11.15
CA ASP A 333 -10.13 -21.64 10.67
C ASP A 333 -10.23 -21.59 9.15
N ILE A 334 -10.23 -22.75 8.50
CA ILE A 334 -10.25 -22.85 7.04
C ILE A 334 -11.61 -23.39 6.61
N GLN A 335 -12.44 -22.50 6.07
CA GLN A 335 -13.77 -22.84 5.59
C GLN A 335 -13.73 -23.57 4.26
N GLY A 336 -14.34 -24.74 4.19
CA GLY A 336 -14.62 -25.43 2.96
C GLY A 336 -15.82 -24.83 2.21
N ILE A 337 -15.89 -25.12 0.93
CA ILE A 337 -17.01 -24.77 0.04
C ILE A 337 -17.60 -26.02 -0.60
N GLU A 338 -16.76 -26.86 -1.18
CA GLU A 338 -17.15 -28.15 -1.75
C GLU A 338 -17.50 -29.19 -0.68
N SER A 339 -16.69 -29.23 0.37
CA SER A 339 -16.90 -30.07 1.55
C SER A 339 -16.95 -29.20 2.81
N ASN A 340 -17.55 -29.73 3.87
CA ASN A 340 -17.59 -29.10 5.16
C ASN A 340 -16.28 -29.39 5.91
N ILE A 341 -15.28 -28.50 5.79
CA ILE A 341 -14.03 -28.59 6.56
C ILE A 341 -14.30 -28.24 8.00
N ARG A 342 -13.81 -29.05 8.96
CA ARG A 342 -14.12 -28.92 10.38
C ARG A 342 -12.90 -28.91 11.30
N HIS A 343 -11.74 -29.28 10.81
CA HIS A 343 -10.53 -29.44 11.64
C HIS A 343 -9.36 -28.60 11.17
N ALA A 344 -9.30 -28.29 9.85
CA ALA A 344 -8.15 -27.58 9.31
C ALA A 344 -8.13 -26.14 9.77
N HIS A 345 -6.99 -25.71 10.32
CA HIS A 345 -6.76 -24.34 10.78
C HIS A 345 -5.30 -23.94 10.61
N SER A 346 -5.03 -22.64 10.70
CA SER A 346 -3.67 -22.10 10.72
C SER A 346 -3.52 -21.07 11.85
N HIS A 347 -2.29 -20.93 12.34
CA HIS A 347 -1.92 -19.79 13.17
C HIS A 347 -0.48 -19.36 12.88
N SER A 348 -0.19 -18.10 13.13
CA SER A 348 1.16 -17.56 12.96
C SER A 348 1.50 -16.52 14.00
N ASN A 349 2.79 -16.46 14.35
CA ASN A 349 3.38 -15.37 15.11
C ASN A 349 4.42 -14.69 14.24
N ALA A 350 4.42 -13.37 14.20
CA ALA A 350 5.45 -12.60 13.54
C ALA A 350 6.02 -11.53 14.46
N PHE A 351 7.35 -11.40 14.46
CA PHE A 351 8.09 -10.34 15.16
C PHE A 351 8.82 -9.52 14.11
N ILE A 352 8.52 -8.23 14.07
CA ILE A 352 9.12 -7.28 13.13
C ILE A 352 9.92 -6.27 13.93
N PHE A 353 11.15 -6.04 13.50
CA PHE A 353 12.03 -4.98 14.01
C PHE A 353 12.43 -4.11 12.83
N ALA A 354 11.86 -2.91 12.75
CA ALA A 354 12.20 -1.93 11.74
C ALA A 354 13.02 -0.80 12.37
N ASN A 355 14.02 -0.34 11.65
CA ASN A 355 14.82 0.82 12.00
C ASN A 355 14.91 1.73 10.79
N LYS A 356 14.78 3.05 11.01
CA LYS A 356 14.90 4.08 9.99
C LYS A 356 15.81 5.19 10.49
N MET A 357 16.70 5.65 9.63
CA MET A 357 17.62 6.76 9.88
C MET A 357 17.59 7.72 8.70
N GLU A 358 17.39 8.99 8.99
CA GLU A 358 17.39 10.07 8.00
C GLU A 358 18.46 11.10 8.34
N LYS A 359 19.10 11.63 7.30
CA LYS A 359 20.09 12.70 7.41
C LYS A 359 20.03 13.60 6.19
N GLU A 360 19.61 14.85 6.42
CA GLU A 360 19.72 15.90 5.41
C GLU A 360 21.18 16.38 5.30
N ASN A 361 21.58 16.76 4.10
CA ASN A 361 22.93 17.22 3.80
C ASN A 361 24.02 16.25 4.32
N PHE A 362 23.83 14.95 4.08
CA PHE A 362 24.76 13.89 4.45
C PHE A 362 26.05 14.02 3.64
N LEU A 363 27.19 14.21 4.27
CA LEU A 363 28.52 14.41 3.69
C LEU A 363 28.69 15.69 2.85
N LEU A 364 27.69 16.17 2.12
CA LEU A 364 27.73 17.38 1.30
C LEU A 364 26.34 18.03 1.20
N ASP A 365 26.31 19.33 0.92
CA ASP A 365 25.06 20.08 0.79
C ASP A 365 24.21 19.53 -0.36
N GLY A 366 22.91 19.33 -0.10
CA GLY A 366 21.94 18.81 -1.08
C GLY A 366 21.93 17.29 -1.22
N LEU A 367 22.77 16.54 -0.49
CA LEU A 367 22.74 15.09 -0.45
C LEU A 367 21.97 14.61 0.78
N ASP A 368 20.80 14.01 0.60
CA ASP A 368 19.99 13.45 1.67
C ASP A 368 20.11 11.93 1.70
N LEU A 369 20.18 11.38 2.91
CA LEU A 369 20.22 9.95 3.20
C LEU A 369 18.93 9.50 3.88
N ASP A 370 18.32 8.43 3.36
CA ASP A 370 17.30 7.62 4.05
C ASP A 370 17.80 6.17 4.06
N TRP A 371 18.07 5.65 5.25
CA TRP A 371 18.61 4.31 5.47
C TRP A 371 17.68 3.52 6.39
N GLN A 372 17.29 2.34 5.96
CA GLN A 372 16.33 1.49 6.67
C GLN A 372 16.85 0.06 6.77
N LEU A 373 16.66 -0.52 7.95
CA LEU A 373 16.93 -1.92 8.24
C LEU A 373 15.67 -2.57 8.80
N GLY A 374 15.33 -3.75 8.30
CA GLY A 374 14.21 -4.53 8.79
C GLY A 374 14.63 -5.97 9.05
N TYR A 375 14.20 -6.52 10.18
CA TYR A 375 14.30 -7.94 10.47
C TYR A 375 12.90 -8.47 10.80
N ILE A 376 12.54 -9.60 10.20
CA ILE A 376 11.24 -10.24 10.39
C ILE A 376 11.49 -11.71 10.71
N TYR A 377 10.94 -12.13 11.83
CA TYR A 377 10.80 -13.54 12.18
C TYR A 377 9.35 -13.94 12.10
N THR A 378 9.04 -15.05 11.44
CA THR A 378 7.69 -15.61 11.35
C THR A 378 7.73 -17.07 11.71
N ASP A 379 6.81 -17.48 12.58
CA ASP A 379 6.55 -18.86 12.95
C ASP A 379 5.11 -19.18 12.51
N TYR A 380 4.96 -19.96 11.43
CA TYR A 380 3.69 -20.34 10.82
C TYR A 380 3.39 -21.81 11.08
N HIS A 381 2.15 -22.08 11.48
CA HIS A 381 1.64 -23.42 11.72
C HIS A 381 0.38 -23.66 10.91
N PHE A 382 0.30 -24.82 10.28
CA PHE A 382 -0.89 -25.31 9.60
C PHE A 382 -1.19 -26.73 10.05
N ALA A 383 -2.44 -26.99 10.38
CA ALA A 383 -2.92 -28.31 10.80
C ALA A 383 -4.09 -28.77 9.92
N ASP A 384 -3.97 -29.96 9.35
CA ASP A 384 -5.00 -30.68 8.61
C ASP A 384 -4.88 -32.16 8.97
N THR A 385 -5.47 -32.55 10.11
CA THR A 385 -5.24 -33.87 10.73
C THR A 385 -6.43 -34.82 10.65
N ALA A 386 -7.48 -34.43 9.94
CA ALA A 386 -8.69 -35.24 9.84
C ALA A 386 -8.44 -36.57 9.12
N SER A 387 -9.02 -37.64 9.65
CA SER A 387 -8.96 -38.96 9.03
C SER A 387 -10.02 -39.17 7.95
N HIS A 388 -11.02 -38.28 7.88
CA HIS A 388 -12.13 -38.34 6.93
C HIS A 388 -12.56 -36.94 6.55
N ARG A 389 -13.34 -36.83 5.48
CA ARG A 389 -14.01 -35.61 5.05
C ARG A 389 -15.48 -35.64 5.46
N THR A 390 -16.09 -34.47 5.55
CA THR A 390 -17.50 -34.33 5.91
C THR A 390 -18.25 -33.62 4.79
N HIS A 391 -19.38 -34.19 4.36
CA HIS A 391 -20.34 -33.52 3.50
C HIS A 391 -21.15 -32.48 4.26
N TRP A 392 -21.79 -31.58 3.55
CA TRP A 392 -22.66 -30.56 4.17
C TRP A 392 -23.92 -31.11 4.82
N ASP A 393 -24.31 -32.32 4.48
CA ASP A 393 -25.39 -33.08 5.14
C ASP A 393 -24.96 -33.80 6.43
N GLY A 394 -23.67 -33.68 6.79
CA GLY A 394 -23.09 -34.32 7.98
C GLY A 394 -22.59 -35.74 7.76
N THR A 395 -22.75 -36.31 6.55
CA THR A 395 -22.21 -37.66 6.27
C THR A 395 -20.69 -37.61 6.13
N HIS A 396 -20.03 -38.68 6.58
CA HIS A 396 -18.59 -38.82 6.50
C HIS A 396 -18.19 -39.71 5.31
N TYR A 397 -17.09 -39.37 4.68
CA TYR A 397 -16.50 -40.16 3.59
C TYR A 397 -14.97 -40.17 3.72
N PRO A 398 -14.30 -41.16 3.12
CA PRO A 398 -12.85 -41.25 3.20
C PRO A 398 -12.17 -39.98 2.72
N ALA A 399 -11.04 -39.63 3.32
CA ALA A 399 -10.16 -38.59 2.79
C ALA A 399 -9.70 -38.96 1.36
N VAL A 400 -9.15 -37.98 0.64
CA VAL A 400 -8.65 -38.17 -0.74
C VAL A 400 -7.60 -39.28 -0.81
N SER A 401 -6.90 -39.51 0.30
CA SER A 401 -5.98 -40.63 0.46
C SER A 401 -6.27 -41.34 1.79
N GLU A 402 -5.85 -42.59 1.91
CA GLU A 402 -5.87 -43.36 3.17
C GLU A 402 -5.10 -42.69 4.33
N PHE A 403 -4.34 -41.64 4.00
CA PHE A 403 -3.46 -40.90 4.90
C PHE A 403 -4.13 -39.70 5.58
N GLY A 404 -5.41 -39.45 5.29
CA GLY A 404 -6.16 -38.34 5.88
C GLY A 404 -6.00 -37.00 5.19
N GLY A 405 -6.46 -35.95 5.85
CA GLY A 405 -6.53 -34.58 5.36
C GLY A 405 -7.89 -34.19 4.79
N GLU A 406 -8.36 -33.00 5.09
CA GLU A 406 -9.60 -32.43 4.54
C GLU A 406 -9.31 -31.57 3.31
N ILE A 407 -8.13 -30.97 3.22
CA ILE A 407 -7.72 -30.03 2.18
C ILE A 407 -6.75 -30.69 1.21
N GLY A 408 -5.63 -31.18 1.74
CA GLY A 408 -4.57 -31.81 0.96
C GLY A 408 -4.80 -33.27 0.64
N LYS A 409 -3.77 -33.94 0.12
CA LYS A 409 -3.78 -35.38 -0.20
C LYS A 409 -3.28 -36.24 0.95
N TRP A 410 -2.82 -35.64 2.02
CA TRP A 410 -2.34 -36.27 3.25
C TRP A 410 -2.60 -35.36 4.44
N ALA A 411 -2.67 -35.95 5.61
CA ALA A 411 -2.70 -35.19 6.84
C ALA A 411 -1.40 -34.42 7.03
N SER A 412 -1.48 -33.24 7.63
CA SER A 412 -0.37 -32.29 7.79
C SER A 412 -0.34 -31.69 9.19
N LEU A 413 0.87 -31.55 9.73
CA LEU A 413 1.22 -30.71 10.87
C LEU A 413 2.47 -29.92 10.50
N LEU A 414 2.25 -28.95 9.62
CA LEU A 414 3.33 -28.10 9.13
C LEU A 414 3.72 -27.05 10.16
N THR A 415 5.02 -26.88 10.36
CA THR A 415 5.64 -25.68 10.94
C THR A 415 6.60 -25.07 9.93
N ASN A 416 6.60 -23.75 9.80
CA ASN A 416 7.52 -23.05 8.93
C ASN A 416 8.10 -21.81 9.63
N GLU A 417 9.32 -21.96 10.12
CA GLU A 417 10.09 -20.86 10.70
C GLU A 417 10.79 -20.10 9.59
N LYS A 418 10.62 -18.77 9.57
CA LYS A 418 11.19 -17.92 8.54
C LYS A 418 11.88 -16.70 9.13
N HIS A 419 13.09 -16.43 8.66
CA HIS A 419 13.89 -15.27 8.99
C HIS A 419 14.10 -14.43 7.73
N GLN A 420 13.83 -13.15 7.82
CA GLN A 420 14.00 -12.22 6.70
C GLN A 420 14.78 -11.00 7.17
N LEU A 421 15.77 -10.61 6.40
CA LEU A 421 16.54 -9.38 6.59
C LEU A 421 16.35 -8.49 5.37
N GLN A 422 16.03 -7.23 5.60
CA GLN A 422 15.84 -6.22 4.58
C GLN A 422 16.72 -5.02 4.87
N HIS A 423 17.43 -4.55 3.84
CA HIS A 423 18.25 -3.34 3.87
C HIS A 423 17.84 -2.45 2.71
N LYS A 424 17.44 -1.21 3.01
CA LYS A 424 17.06 -0.21 2.02
C LYS A 424 17.88 1.05 2.22
N LEU A 425 18.47 1.54 1.14
CA LEU A 425 19.25 2.76 1.10
C LEU A 425 18.69 3.67 0.00
N ASN A 426 18.41 4.90 0.35
CA ASN A 426 18.14 5.99 -0.60
C ASN A 426 19.14 7.12 -0.38
N LEU A 427 19.76 7.55 -1.46
CA LEU A 427 20.59 8.76 -1.53
C LEU A 427 19.96 9.69 -2.55
N ASN A 428 19.49 10.84 -2.11
CA ASN A 428 18.88 11.84 -2.97
C ASN A 428 19.77 13.08 -3.03
N TYR A 429 20.31 13.39 -4.21
CA TYR A 429 21.18 14.51 -4.42
C TYR A 429 20.51 15.60 -5.26
N LEU A 430 20.25 16.74 -4.63
CA LEU A 430 19.77 17.94 -5.28
C LEU A 430 20.95 18.70 -5.88
N VAL A 431 21.24 18.45 -7.18
CA VAL A 431 22.35 19.11 -7.88
C VAL A 431 22.12 20.61 -7.97
N ASN A 432 20.89 21.03 -8.27
CA ASN A 432 20.39 22.40 -8.23
C ASN A 432 18.85 22.41 -8.29
N GLU A 433 18.22 23.58 -8.36
CA GLU A 433 16.75 23.72 -8.38
C GLU A 433 16.05 22.98 -9.55
N ASN A 434 16.78 22.67 -10.62
CA ASN A 434 16.27 22.03 -11.82
C ASN A 434 16.62 20.54 -11.94
N HIS A 435 17.65 20.08 -11.26
CA HIS A 435 18.22 18.75 -11.44
C HIS A 435 18.38 18.01 -10.11
N SER A 436 17.85 16.80 -10.03
CA SER A 436 18.12 15.90 -8.92
C SER A 436 18.43 14.49 -9.40
N VAL A 437 19.25 13.78 -8.61
CA VAL A 437 19.64 12.39 -8.84
C VAL A 437 19.31 11.61 -7.59
N ASN A 438 18.65 10.47 -7.75
CA ASN A 438 18.37 9.55 -6.64
C ASN A 438 18.99 8.19 -6.94
N PHE A 439 19.79 7.69 -6.01
CA PHE A 439 20.24 6.30 -5.99
C PHE A 439 19.50 5.54 -4.90
N ASN A 440 18.96 4.38 -5.23
CA ASN A 440 18.33 3.49 -4.26
C ASN A 440 18.86 2.07 -4.39
N SER A 441 18.86 1.35 -3.28
CA SER A 441 19.27 -0.04 -3.20
C SER A 441 18.40 -0.76 -2.17
N LEU A 442 17.74 -1.84 -2.58
CA LEU A 442 16.96 -2.72 -1.71
C LEU A 442 17.54 -4.12 -1.77
N LEU A 443 18.07 -4.58 -0.66
CA LEU A 443 18.59 -5.94 -0.46
C LEU A 443 17.62 -6.69 0.44
N LYS A 444 17.27 -7.92 0.07
CA LYS A 444 16.48 -8.83 0.91
C LYS A 444 17.16 -10.18 0.98
N TYR A 445 17.19 -10.75 2.18
CA TYR A 445 17.60 -12.13 2.42
C TYR A 445 16.49 -12.84 3.20
N ALA A 446 16.12 -14.04 2.78
CA ALA A 446 15.16 -14.89 3.47
C ALA A 446 15.73 -16.29 3.66
N HIS A 447 15.49 -16.84 4.84
CA HIS A 447 15.74 -18.22 5.21
C HIS A 447 14.44 -18.82 5.71
N ALA A 448 13.94 -19.88 5.07
CA ALA A 448 12.75 -20.61 5.46
C ALA A 448 13.12 -22.05 5.84
N ASN A 449 12.50 -22.57 6.88
CA ASN A 449 12.76 -23.91 7.42
C ASN A 449 11.45 -24.68 7.67
N PRO A 450 10.78 -25.11 6.59
CA PRO A 450 9.54 -25.88 6.70
C PRO A 450 9.81 -27.28 7.26
N ARG A 451 8.87 -27.79 8.08
CA ARG A 451 8.88 -29.14 8.65
C ARG A 451 7.47 -29.68 8.76
N ASP A 452 7.21 -30.85 8.20
CA ASP A 452 5.94 -31.54 8.34
C ASP A 452 6.20 -33.04 8.61
N GLY A 453 6.38 -33.38 9.87
CA GLY A 453 6.66 -34.75 10.28
C GLY A 453 5.49 -35.71 10.06
N MET A 454 4.24 -35.23 9.94
CA MET A 454 3.08 -36.06 9.64
C MET A 454 3.08 -36.43 8.16
N LYS A 455 3.26 -35.48 7.28
CA LYS A 455 3.42 -35.68 5.83
C LYS A 455 4.60 -36.61 5.52
N ASP A 456 5.74 -36.39 6.16
CA ASP A 456 6.94 -37.21 5.97
C ASP A 456 6.73 -38.68 6.35
N LYS A 457 5.99 -38.95 7.45
CA LYS A 457 5.61 -40.33 7.84
C LYS A 457 4.75 -41.00 6.78
N VAL A 458 3.77 -40.27 6.26
CA VAL A 458 2.85 -40.77 5.24
C VAL A 458 3.59 -41.11 3.95
N ILE A 459 4.44 -40.21 3.51
CA ILE A 459 5.23 -40.37 2.26
C ILE A 459 6.37 -41.40 2.48
N GLY A 460 6.84 -41.55 3.71
CA GLY A 460 7.99 -42.37 4.06
C GLY A 460 9.32 -41.79 3.57
N TYR A 461 9.37 -40.48 3.40
CA TYR A 461 10.54 -39.73 2.95
C TYR A 461 10.40 -38.25 3.35
N ARG A 462 11.50 -37.61 3.72
CA ARG A 462 11.51 -36.17 4.04
C ARG A 462 11.30 -35.34 2.76
N THR A 463 10.30 -34.47 2.80
CA THR A 463 9.90 -33.66 1.63
C THR A 463 10.19 -32.18 1.79
N ASP A 464 10.43 -31.71 3.01
CA ASP A 464 10.60 -30.29 3.33
C ASP A 464 12.06 -30.03 3.71
N PHE A 465 12.67 -29.05 3.04
CA PHE A 465 14.08 -28.72 3.22
C PHE A 465 14.24 -27.20 3.46
N PRO A 466 15.25 -26.80 4.25
CA PRO A 466 15.60 -25.43 4.41
C PRO A 466 15.91 -24.77 3.06
N SER A 467 15.49 -23.53 2.93
CA SER A 467 15.62 -22.75 1.70
C SER A 467 16.17 -21.36 1.99
N ASN A 468 16.99 -20.85 1.08
CA ASN A 468 17.57 -19.52 1.17
C ASN A 468 17.27 -18.75 -0.11
N MET A 469 16.90 -17.48 0.03
CA MET A 469 16.75 -16.55 -1.09
C MET A 469 17.46 -15.24 -0.78
N PHE A 470 18.14 -14.71 -1.77
CA PHE A 470 18.70 -13.37 -1.75
C PHE A 470 18.18 -12.61 -2.97
N SER A 471 17.74 -11.37 -2.78
CA SER A 471 17.37 -10.49 -3.88
C SER A 471 17.96 -9.09 -3.69
N TRP A 472 18.29 -8.46 -4.82
CA TRP A 472 18.81 -7.10 -4.87
C TRP A 472 18.18 -6.32 -6.01
N VAL A 473 17.62 -5.17 -5.67
CA VAL A 473 17.15 -4.20 -6.65
C VAL A 473 17.89 -2.89 -6.41
N ALA A 474 18.62 -2.43 -7.42
CA ALA A 474 19.30 -1.13 -7.40
C ALA A 474 18.72 -0.24 -8.47
N GLY A 475 18.51 1.04 -8.18
CA GLY A 475 17.93 2.01 -9.10
C GLY A 475 18.69 3.33 -9.10
N LEU A 476 18.74 3.96 -10.27
CA LEU A 476 19.24 5.31 -10.46
C LEU A 476 18.17 6.12 -11.18
N ASN A 477 17.70 7.18 -10.54
CA ASN A 477 16.72 8.09 -11.09
C ASN A 477 17.33 9.47 -11.31
N TYR A 478 16.96 10.11 -12.42
CA TYR A 478 17.30 11.48 -12.72
C TYR A 478 16.03 12.27 -13.01
N ASP A 479 15.81 13.33 -12.23
CA ASP A 479 14.70 14.25 -12.42
C ASP A 479 15.20 15.59 -12.97
N TYR A 480 14.52 16.06 -14.01
CA TYR A 480 14.70 17.38 -14.57
C TYR A 480 13.40 18.17 -14.50
N ARG A 481 13.45 19.36 -13.91
CA ARG A 481 12.33 20.29 -13.81
C ARG A 481 12.74 21.66 -14.32
N THR A 482 11.93 22.25 -15.21
CA THR A 482 12.15 23.66 -15.63
C THR A 482 11.82 24.62 -14.48
N SER A 483 12.56 25.73 -14.39
CA SER A 483 12.40 26.75 -13.32
C SER A 483 10.99 27.33 -13.24
N ASN A 484 10.23 27.35 -14.35
CA ASN A 484 8.82 27.77 -14.40
C ASN A 484 7.82 26.64 -14.11
N ASP A 485 8.30 25.45 -13.69
CA ASP A 485 7.51 24.24 -13.42
C ASP A 485 6.57 23.81 -14.58
N LYS A 486 6.87 24.21 -15.82
CA LYS A 486 6.08 23.79 -16.98
C LYS A 486 6.37 22.36 -17.39
N PHE A 487 7.63 21.95 -17.36
CA PHE A 487 8.07 20.62 -17.77
C PHE A 487 8.75 19.89 -16.62
N LEU A 488 8.41 18.63 -16.46
CA LEU A 488 9.05 17.70 -15.53
C LEU A 488 9.32 16.40 -16.28
N ASN A 489 10.53 15.91 -16.21
CA ASN A 489 10.96 14.61 -16.70
C ASN A 489 11.55 13.81 -15.56
N SER A 490 11.21 12.53 -15.47
CA SER A 490 11.77 11.56 -14.53
C SER A 490 12.25 10.34 -15.31
N PHE A 491 13.54 10.12 -15.36
CA PHE A 491 14.18 9.00 -16.05
C PHE A 491 14.78 8.06 -15.03
N ASN A 492 14.54 6.76 -15.16
CA ASN A 492 14.93 5.77 -14.18
C ASN A 492 15.49 4.50 -14.85
N VAL A 493 16.60 3.97 -14.31
CA VAL A 493 17.19 2.68 -14.68
C VAL A 493 17.28 1.82 -13.42
N LYS A 494 16.91 0.55 -13.53
CA LYS A 494 16.96 -0.42 -12.43
C LYS A 494 17.73 -1.66 -12.84
N TYR A 495 18.48 -2.20 -11.89
CA TYR A 495 19.10 -3.52 -11.96
C TYR A 495 18.41 -4.45 -10.97
N TYR A 496 18.13 -5.67 -11.39
CA TYR A 496 17.46 -6.70 -10.62
C TYR A 496 18.33 -7.95 -10.56
N TYR A 497 18.44 -8.52 -9.38
CA TYR A 497 19.16 -9.77 -9.15
C TYR A 497 18.43 -10.60 -8.10
N TYR A 498 18.38 -11.91 -8.29
CA TYR A 498 18.02 -12.84 -7.23
C TYR A 498 18.84 -14.12 -7.34
N SER A 499 19.00 -14.80 -6.19
CA SER A 499 19.52 -16.16 -6.10
C SER A 499 18.72 -16.96 -5.08
N MET A 500 18.60 -18.24 -5.33
CA MET A 500 17.89 -19.20 -4.49
C MET A 500 18.69 -20.47 -4.34
N LYS A 501 18.73 -21.01 -3.11
CA LYS A 501 19.28 -22.34 -2.79
C LYS A 501 18.29 -23.11 -1.96
N THR A 502 17.91 -24.30 -2.44
CA THR A 502 16.98 -25.21 -1.76
C THR A 502 17.21 -26.65 -2.23
N ARG A 503 16.43 -27.56 -1.68
CA ARG A 503 16.26 -28.92 -2.20
C ARG A 503 14.82 -29.14 -2.61
N MET A 504 14.60 -29.79 -3.73
CA MET A 504 13.29 -30.20 -4.18
C MET A 504 13.15 -31.72 -4.05
N ALA A 505 12.20 -32.16 -3.22
CA ALA A 505 11.88 -33.56 -3.07
C ALA A 505 10.99 -34.05 -4.21
N SER A 506 11.27 -35.22 -4.74
CA SER A 506 10.35 -35.99 -5.57
C SER A 506 9.63 -37.00 -4.69
N VAL A 507 8.34 -36.78 -4.48
CA VAL A 507 7.50 -37.68 -3.66
C VAL A 507 7.39 -39.07 -4.29
N LEU A 508 7.37 -39.17 -5.62
CA LEU A 508 7.24 -40.43 -6.35
C LEU A 508 8.51 -41.30 -6.30
N VAL A 509 9.67 -40.66 -6.48
CA VAL A 509 10.96 -41.39 -6.53
C VAL A 509 11.65 -41.41 -5.18
N LYS A 510 11.17 -40.64 -4.21
CA LYS A 510 11.76 -40.51 -2.87
C LYS A 510 13.24 -40.07 -2.90
N THR A 511 13.52 -39.10 -3.75
CA THR A 511 14.85 -38.46 -3.90
C THR A 511 14.73 -36.96 -3.71
N ALA A 512 15.83 -36.30 -3.42
CA ALA A 512 15.88 -34.85 -3.39
C ALA A 512 17.03 -34.35 -4.26
N GLU A 513 16.77 -33.30 -5.02
CA GLU A 513 17.75 -32.64 -5.89
C GLU A 513 18.06 -31.26 -5.34
N ASP A 514 19.35 -30.89 -5.36
CA ASP A 514 19.78 -29.54 -4.97
C ASP A 514 19.46 -28.56 -6.10
N ILE A 515 18.83 -27.45 -5.75
CA ILE A 515 18.53 -26.34 -6.64
C ILE A 515 19.38 -25.14 -6.22
N ASP A 516 20.21 -24.66 -7.13
CA ASP A 516 20.98 -23.42 -7.01
C ASP A 516 20.74 -22.58 -8.26
N THR A 517 19.96 -21.52 -8.10
CA THR A 517 19.53 -20.68 -9.22
C THR A 517 19.88 -19.22 -8.95
N HIS A 518 20.33 -18.52 -9.97
CA HIS A 518 20.51 -17.07 -9.95
C HIS A 518 20.10 -16.46 -11.29
N LYS A 519 19.49 -15.30 -11.25
CA LYS A 519 19.06 -14.54 -12.43
C LYS A 519 19.27 -13.04 -12.20
N ASN A 520 19.46 -12.33 -13.30
CA ASN A 520 19.50 -10.87 -13.31
C ASN A 520 18.71 -10.32 -14.49
N ASP A 521 18.32 -9.05 -14.38
CA ASP A 521 17.63 -8.33 -15.44
C ASP A 521 17.79 -6.81 -15.25
N PHE A 522 17.34 -6.02 -16.23
CA PHE A 522 17.37 -4.57 -16.20
C PHE A 522 16.01 -4.00 -16.56
N GLY A 523 15.67 -2.87 -15.94
CA GLY A 523 14.48 -2.11 -16.26
C GLY A 523 14.85 -0.66 -16.58
N ILE A 524 14.00 -0.04 -17.38
CA ILE A 524 14.13 1.37 -17.76
C ILE A 524 12.75 2.01 -17.82
N SER A 525 12.62 3.20 -17.28
CA SER A 525 11.37 3.94 -17.39
C SER A 525 11.61 5.44 -17.52
N ASN A 526 10.65 6.11 -18.16
CA ASN A 526 10.65 7.55 -18.30
C ASN A 526 9.22 8.07 -18.13
N ALA A 527 9.06 9.14 -17.38
CA ALA A 527 7.79 9.82 -17.19
C ALA A 527 7.94 11.32 -17.43
N LEU A 528 6.95 11.89 -18.12
CA LEU A 528 6.93 13.28 -18.57
C LEU A 528 5.65 13.94 -18.07
N ARG A 529 5.74 15.18 -17.60
CA ARG A 529 4.60 16.05 -17.37
C ARG A 529 4.84 17.39 -18.06
N TYR A 530 3.83 17.84 -18.77
CA TYR A 530 3.80 19.18 -19.35
C TYR A 530 2.58 19.95 -18.83
N ARG A 531 2.80 21.10 -18.20
CA ARG A 531 1.76 21.99 -17.68
C ARG A 531 1.32 22.94 -18.79
N ILE A 532 0.14 22.68 -19.36
CA ILE A 532 -0.46 23.48 -20.44
C ILE A 532 -0.96 24.81 -19.86
N THR A 533 -1.71 24.73 -18.75
CA THR A 533 -2.14 25.88 -17.95
C THR A 533 -1.87 25.60 -16.46
N PRO A 534 -2.01 26.57 -15.56
CA PRO A 534 -1.86 26.30 -14.10
C PRO A 534 -2.78 25.21 -13.55
N SER A 535 -3.86 24.88 -14.25
CA SER A 535 -4.84 23.87 -13.85
C SER A 535 -4.89 22.65 -14.77
N LEU A 536 -4.28 22.68 -15.95
CA LEU A 536 -4.33 21.60 -16.94
C LEU A 536 -2.92 21.07 -17.23
N MET A 537 -2.73 19.78 -17.07
CA MET A 537 -1.47 19.08 -17.32
C MET A 537 -1.69 17.88 -18.22
N ALA A 538 -0.75 17.67 -19.13
CA ALA A 538 -0.60 16.44 -19.89
C ALA A 538 0.53 15.60 -19.28
N LYS A 539 0.35 14.29 -19.26
CA LYS A 539 1.33 13.33 -18.76
C LYS A 539 1.53 12.21 -19.76
N ALA A 540 2.75 11.72 -19.86
CA ALA A 540 3.07 10.53 -20.62
C ALA A 540 4.13 9.72 -19.88
N SER A 541 4.06 8.40 -19.94
CA SER A 541 5.12 7.56 -19.41
C SER A 541 5.32 6.31 -20.24
N PHE A 542 6.55 5.82 -20.23
CA PHE A 542 6.98 4.55 -20.79
C PHE A 542 7.74 3.79 -19.69
N GLY A 543 7.52 2.49 -19.58
CA GLY A 543 8.26 1.62 -18.68
C GLY A 543 8.54 0.26 -19.34
N TYR A 544 9.74 -0.23 -19.12
CA TYR A 544 10.12 -1.63 -19.22
C TYR A 544 10.53 -2.08 -17.82
N ASP A 545 9.58 -2.66 -17.11
CA ASP A 545 9.71 -3.03 -15.71
C ASP A 545 9.83 -4.54 -15.55
N VAL A 546 10.55 -4.96 -14.51
CA VAL A 546 10.82 -6.35 -14.20
C VAL A 546 10.29 -6.70 -12.81
N ARG A 547 9.64 -7.84 -12.68
CA ARG A 547 9.26 -8.44 -11.40
C ARG A 547 10.08 -9.70 -11.14
N LEU A 548 10.83 -9.68 -10.05
CA LEU A 548 11.48 -10.87 -9.54
C LEU A 548 10.43 -11.85 -9.01
N PRO A 549 10.64 -13.17 -9.14
CA PRO A 549 9.82 -14.16 -8.44
C PRO A 549 9.86 -13.89 -6.92
N SER A 550 8.73 -14.10 -6.25
CA SER A 550 8.65 -13.96 -4.79
C SER A 550 9.23 -15.18 -4.07
N GLU A 551 9.41 -15.05 -2.77
CA GLU A 551 9.90 -16.13 -1.92
C GLU A 551 8.97 -17.35 -1.99
N GLU A 552 7.65 -17.17 -1.86
CA GLU A 552 6.68 -18.26 -1.95
C GLU A 552 6.68 -18.95 -3.32
N GLU A 553 6.80 -18.16 -4.40
CA GLU A 553 6.87 -18.71 -5.76
C GLU A 553 8.11 -19.59 -5.96
N LEU A 554 9.25 -19.19 -5.39
CA LEU A 554 10.51 -19.91 -5.51
C LEU A 554 10.65 -21.05 -4.50
N LEU A 555 10.33 -20.77 -3.22
CA LEU A 555 10.61 -21.68 -2.11
C LEU A 555 9.44 -22.63 -1.81
N GLY A 556 8.24 -22.32 -2.32
CA GLY A 556 7.01 -23.04 -1.96
C GLY A 556 6.54 -22.70 -0.53
N ASP A 557 5.50 -23.41 -0.07
CA ASP A 557 4.89 -23.23 1.25
C ASP A 557 5.25 -24.35 2.25
N GLY A 558 5.93 -25.41 1.77
CA GLY A 558 6.27 -26.58 2.56
C GLY A 558 5.14 -27.63 2.65
N TYR A 559 3.96 -27.35 2.07
CA TYR A 559 2.81 -28.25 2.14
C TYR A 559 2.31 -28.68 0.76
N VAL A 560 1.61 -27.82 0.05
CA VAL A 560 0.99 -28.12 -1.26
C VAL A 560 1.73 -27.48 -2.42
N ILE A 561 2.59 -26.51 -2.19
CA ILE A 561 3.36 -25.80 -3.21
C ILE A 561 4.81 -26.26 -3.15
N ALA A 562 5.25 -26.90 -4.22
CA ALA A 562 6.66 -27.29 -4.38
C ALA A 562 7.54 -26.10 -4.77
N PRO A 563 8.82 -26.10 -4.39
CA PRO A 563 9.79 -25.11 -4.88
C PRO A 563 9.87 -25.08 -6.41
N ALA A 564 10.12 -23.89 -6.98
CA ALA A 564 10.19 -23.67 -8.43
C ALA A 564 11.52 -23.01 -8.83
N GLY A 565 12.57 -23.81 -8.96
CA GLY A 565 13.93 -23.34 -9.21
C GLY A 565 14.21 -22.79 -10.61
N ASN A 566 13.33 -23.00 -11.56
CA ASN A 566 13.50 -22.59 -12.96
C ASN A 566 12.73 -21.31 -13.34
N LEU A 567 12.11 -20.62 -12.39
CA LEU A 567 11.40 -19.39 -12.68
C LEU A 567 12.33 -18.32 -13.23
N THR A 568 11.80 -17.54 -14.15
CA THR A 568 12.43 -16.33 -14.68
C THR A 568 11.63 -15.11 -14.27
N PRO A 569 12.24 -13.92 -14.20
CA PRO A 569 11.51 -12.68 -13.93
C PRO A 569 10.41 -12.42 -14.96
N GLU A 570 9.30 -11.85 -14.50
CA GLU A 570 8.27 -11.32 -15.40
C GLU A 570 8.71 -9.96 -15.95
N ARG A 571 8.34 -9.66 -17.19
CA ARG A 571 8.70 -8.40 -17.88
C ARG A 571 7.46 -7.72 -18.42
N ASN A 572 7.31 -6.44 -18.13
CA ASN A 572 6.17 -5.64 -18.59
C ASN A 572 6.64 -4.39 -19.35
N ILE A 573 6.13 -4.22 -20.56
CA ILE A 573 6.21 -2.94 -21.29
C ILE A 573 4.92 -2.18 -21.00
N SER A 574 5.02 -0.97 -20.49
CA SER A 574 3.89 -0.10 -20.21
C SER A 574 4.03 1.25 -20.89
N VAL A 575 2.94 1.74 -21.49
CA VAL A 575 2.81 3.08 -22.05
C VAL A 575 1.56 3.73 -21.48
N ASN A 576 1.67 4.96 -21.00
CA ASN A 576 0.55 5.72 -20.46
C ASN A 576 0.50 7.11 -21.05
N ILE A 577 -0.71 7.60 -21.31
CA ILE A 577 -0.99 8.98 -21.70
C ILE A 577 -2.17 9.45 -20.87
N GLY A 578 -2.05 10.62 -20.26
CA GLY A 578 -3.08 11.14 -19.38
C GLY A 578 -3.19 12.65 -19.39
N MET A 579 -4.34 13.12 -18.94
CA MET A 579 -4.61 14.54 -18.70
C MET A 579 -5.20 14.71 -17.31
N LEU A 580 -4.70 15.72 -16.58
CA LEU A 580 -5.20 16.13 -15.27
C LEU A 580 -5.62 17.59 -15.34
N PHE A 581 -6.91 17.82 -15.05
CA PHE A 581 -7.46 19.15 -14.79
C PHE A 581 -7.76 19.26 -13.29
N ASP A 582 -7.13 20.21 -12.60
CA ASP A 582 -7.22 20.36 -11.15
C ASP A 582 -7.39 21.84 -10.77
N LEU A 583 -8.58 22.21 -10.33
CA LEU A 583 -8.95 23.53 -9.80
C LEU A 583 -8.88 23.61 -8.29
N THR A 584 -8.38 22.58 -7.60
CA THR A 584 -8.32 22.55 -6.14
C THR A 584 -7.61 23.77 -5.56
N GLY A 585 -8.26 24.47 -4.65
CA GLY A 585 -7.71 25.62 -3.94
C GLY A 585 -7.83 26.97 -4.64
N LYS A 586 -8.63 27.11 -5.72
CA LYS A 586 -8.82 28.39 -6.42
C LYS A 586 -10.17 29.07 -6.23
N ALA A 587 -11.16 28.37 -5.69
CA ALA A 587 -12.50 28.88 -5.52
C ALA A 587 -13.23 28.15 -4.39
N SER A 588 -14.47 28.56 -4.09
CA SER A 588 -15.38 27.90 -3.17
C SER A 588 -15.78 26.46 -3.58
N SER A 589 -15.36 25.99 -4.76
CA SER A 589 -15.60 24.65 -5.26
C SER A 589 -14.32 24.06 -5.84
N ASN A 590 -13.95 22.88 -5.39
CA ASN A 590 -12.84 22.10 -5.94
C ASN A 590 -13.37 21.20 -7.06
N LEU A 591 -12.66 21.16 -8.19
CA LEU A 591 -12.99 20.27 -9.31
C LEU A 591 -11.69 19.61 -9.79
N GLN A 592 -11.71 18.29 -9.84
CA GLN A 592 -10.63 17.48 -10.39
C GLN A 592 -11.21 16.56 -11.47
N ILE A 593 -10.58 16.56 -12.65
CA ILE A 593 -10.91 15.61 -13.73
C ILE A 593 -9.62 14.95 -14.16
N GLU A 594 -9.60 13.64 -14.20
CA GLU A 594 -8.46 12.85 -14.65
C GLU A 594 -8.91 11.86 -15.73
N LEU A 595 -8.16 11.83 -16.85
CA LEU A 595 -8.35 10.91 -17.95
C LEU A 595 -7.01 10.23 -18.23
N ASN A 596 -6.99 8.90 -18.29
CA ASN A 596 -5.79 8.12 -18.61
C ASN A 596 -6.13 7.03 -19.63
N GLY A 597 -5.27 6.90 -20.65
CA GLY A 597 -5.21 5.76 -21.55
C GLY A 597 -3.90 4.99 -21.32
N TYR A 598 -3.94 3.67 -21.41
CA TYR A 598 -2.76 2.85 -21.17
C TYR A 598 -2.71 1.60 -22.04
N TYR A 599 -1.49 1.20 -22.32
CA TYR A 599 -1.14 -0.07 -22.96
C TYR A 599 -0.12 -0.79 -22.10
N MET A 600 -0.31 -2.12 -21.90
CA MET A 600 0.66 -2.96 -21.22
C MET A 600 0.84 -4.28 -21.96
N HIS A 601 2.06 -4.81 -21.94
CA HIS A 601 2.40 -6.12 -22.49
C HIS A 601 3.29 -6.86 -21.50
N LEU A 602 2.71 -7.83 -20.80
CA LEU A 602 3.36 -8.65 -19.79
C LEU A 602 3.78 -9.98 -20.38
N LYS A 603 5.04 -10.34 -20.25
CA LYS A 603 5.65 -11.60 -20.68
C LYS A 603 6.16 -12.40 -19.50
N ASP A 604 6.36 -13.69 -19.75
CA ASP A 604 6.90 -14.64 -18.76
C ASP A 604 6.10 -14.69 -17.46
N MET A 605 4.77 -14.51 -17.55
CA MET A 605 3.90 -14.48 -16.37
C MET A 605 4.09 -15.72 -15.52
N ILE A 606 4.38 -15.55 -14.25
CA ILE A 606 4.42 -16.63 -13.26
C ILE A 606 2.98 -16.94 -12.84
N ARG A 607 2.58 -18.19 -13.03
CA ARG A 607 1.26 -18.70 -12.71
C ARG A 607 1.36 -19.92 -11.81
N PHE A 608 0.42 -20.01 -10.90
CA PHE A 608 0.20 -21.21 -10.11
C PHE A 608 -0.45 -22.29 -10.98
N THR A 609 0.16 -23.45 -11.04
CA THR A 609 -0.32 -24.62 -11.80
C THR A 609 -0.53 -25.78 -10.85
N GLY A 610 -1.74 -26.36 -10.89
CA GLY A 610 -2.05 -27.56 -10.11
C GLY A 610 -1.35 -28.79 -10.68
N GLY A 611 -0.70 -29.56 -9.82
CA GLY A 611 -0.15 -30.87 -10.14
C GLY A 611 -0.94 -31.98 -9.45
N PHE A 612 -0.70 -33.24 -9.88
CA PHE A 612 -1.39 -34.39 -9.28
C PHE A 612 -1.04 -34.58 -7.79
N LEU A 613 0.20 -34.39 -7.40
CA LEU A 613 0.67 -34.53 -6.01
C LEU A 613 0.89 -33.18 -5.33
N GLN A 614 1.56 -32.27 -6.00
CA GLN A 614 1.86 -30.93 -5.52
C GLN A 614 1.63 -29.92 -6.63
N SER A 615 1.26 -28.71 -6.24
CA SER A 615 1.16 -27.58 -7.15
C SER A 615 2.52 -26.88 -7.25
N GLN A 616 2.75 -26.14 -8.31
CA GLN A 616 4.00 -25.41 -8.54
C GLN A 616 3.75 -24.12 -9.30
N TYR A 617 4.60 -23.13 -9.09
CA TYR A 617 4.63 -21.95 -9.93
C TYR A 617 5.47 -22.18 -11.18
N GLN A 618 5.03 -21.66 -12.31
CA GLN A 618 5.71 -21.78 -13.60
C GLN A 618 5.55 -20.50 -14.41
N ASN A 619 6.56 -20.15 -15.21
CA ASN A 619 6.42 -19.09 -16.21
C ASN A 619 5.53 -19.60 -17.36
N PHE A 620 4.27 -19.21 -17.30
CA PHE A 620 3.28 -19.64 -18.28
C PHE A 620 2.25 -18.54 -18.49
N GLY A 621 2.55 -17.65 -19.41
CA GLY A 621 1.60 -16.63 -19.79
C GLY A 621 2.23 -15.43 -20.50
N GLU A 622 1.48 -14.88 -21.42
CA GLU A 622 1.79 -13.61 -22.09
C GLU A 622 0.47 -12.87 -22.28
N MET A 623 0.40 -11.64 -21.82
CA MET A 623 -0.84 -10.86 -21.77
C MET A 623 -0.63 -9.47 -22.32
N ARG A 624 -1.61 -9.00 -23.11
CA ARG A 624 -1.71 -7.62 -23.56
C ARG A 624 -2.92 -6.96 -22.91
N THR A 625 -2.75 -5.77 -22.40
CA THR A 625 -3.82 -4.92 -21.85
C THR A 625 -3.90 -3.63 -22.62
N LEU A 626 -5.11 -3.23 -23.01
CA LEU A 626 -5.44 -1.88 -23.50
C LEU A 626 -6.58 -1.35 -22.64
N GLY A 627 -6.45 -0.14 -22.10
CA GLY A 627 -7.50 0.37 -21.23
C GLY A 627 -7.53 1.89 -21.14
N MET A 628 -8.64 2.37 -20.53
CA MET A 628 -8.86 3.77 -20.24
C MET A 628 -9.55 3.95 -18.90
N GLU A 629 -9.22 5.03 -18.23
CA GLU A 629 -9.75 5.42 -16.92
C GLU A 629 -10.21 6.86 -17.00
N ALA A 630 -11.37 7.14 -16.38
CA ALA A 630 -11.87 8.49 -16.20
C ALA A 630 -12.31 8.67 -14.75
N GLU A 631 -11.96 9.79 -14.14
CA GLU A 631 -12.36 10.15 -12.78
C GLU A 631 -12.73 11.63 -12.70
N VAL A 632 -13.85 11.93 -12.04
CA VAL A 632 -14.27 13.28 -11.70
C VAL A 632 -14.56 13.35 -10.21
N LYS A 633 -13.99 14.34 -9.54
CA LYS A 633 -14.23 14.66 -8.12
C LYS A 633 -14.57 16.14 -8.00
N ALA A 634 -15.64 16.46 -7.28
CA ALA A 634 -16.08 17.84 -7.14
C ALA A 634 -16.71 18.12 -5.77
N ASP A 635 -16.39 19.28 -5.21
CA ASP A 635 -17.21 19.91 -4.17
C ASP A 635 -18.33 20.69 -4.88
N MET A 636 -19.50 20.07 -4.99
CA MET A 636 -20.68 20.68 -5.65
C MET A 636 -21.16 21.92 -4.89
N THR A 637 -21.06 21.85 -3.56
CA THR A 637 -21.27 22.95 -2.63
C THR A 637 -20.32 22.79 -1.46
N ARG A 638 -20.27 23.75 -0.53
CA ARG A 638 -19.50 23.61 0.72
C ARG A 638 -19.96 22.47 1.65
N TRP A 639 -21.10 21.84 1.36
CA TRP A 639 -21.65 20.74 2.17
C TRP A 639 -21.77 19.43 1.40
N LEU A 640 -21.59 19.47 0.08
CA LEU A 640 -21.81 18.31 -0.78
C LEU A 640 -20.60 18.05 -1.67
N TYR A 641 -19.94 16.93 -1.40
CA TYR A 641 -18.88 16.36 -2.22
C TYR A 641 -19.41 15.19 -3.02
N GLY A 642 -18.92 15.02 -4.25
CA GLY A 642 -19.27 13.88 -5.07
C GLY A 642 -18.09 13.42 -5.94
N TYR A 643 -18.10 12.15 -6.28
CA TYR A 643 -17.17 11.58 -7.24
C TYR A 643 -17.85 10.57 -8.14
N VAL A 644 -17.32 10.43 -9.34
CA VAL A 644 -17.63 9.35 -10.26
C VAL A 644 -16.36 8.93 -10.97
N ASN A 645 -16.16 7.62 -11.15
CA ASN A 645 -15.11 7.09 -11.98
C ASN A 645 -15.55 5.86 -12.75
N ALA A 646 -14.87 5.60 -13.86
CA ALA A 646 -15.09 4.42 -14.68
C ALA A 646 -13.76 3.91 -15.23
N THR A 647 -13.67 2.60 -15.41
CA THR A 647 -12.52 1.93 -16.00
C THR A 647 -13.02 0.91 -17.03
N TYR A 648 -12.49 1.03 -18.23
CA TYR A 648 -12.60 0.00 -19.26
C TYR A 648 -11.22 -0.57 -19.56
N GLN A 649 -11.11 -1.89 -19.59
CA GLN A 649 -9.85 -2.59 -19.86
C GLN A 649 -10.08 -3.87 -20.67
N ASP A 650 -9.32 -4.07 -21.72
CA ASP A 650 -9.32 -5.26 -22.56
C ASP A 650 -8.00 -6.03 -22.40
N LEU A 651 -8.05 -7.07 -21.59
CA LEU A 651 -6.90 -7.94 -21.31
C LEU A 651 -7.03 -9.21 -22.12
N ARG A 652 -6.02 -9.54 -22.94
CA ARG A 652 -6.04 -10.70 -23.81
C ARG A 652 -4.81 -11.56 -23.67
N ASP A 653 -5.03 -12.89 -23.71
CA ASP A 653 -3.95 -13.85 -23.90
C ASP A 653 -3.37 -13.70 -25.32
N VAL A 654 -2.07 -13.47 -25.41
CA VAL A 654 -1.37 -13.27 -26.69
C VAL A 654 -0.29 -14.33 -26.95
N ARG A 655 -0.21 -15.38 -26.13
CA ARG A 655 0.70 -16.51 -26.35
C ARG A 655 0.46 -17.12 -27.72
N LYS A 656 1.55 -17.51 -28.38
CA LYS A 656 1.48 -18.18 -29.68
C LYS A 656 1.24 -19.69 -29.54
N TYR A 657 1.86 -20.30 -28.55
CA TYR A 657 1.90 -21.75 -28.35
C TYR A 657 1.50 -22.10 -26.91
N GLU A 658 1.05 -23.34 -26.73
CA GLU A 658 0.92 -23.94 -25.40
C GLU A 658 2.29 -24.18 -24.77
N GLN A 659 2.29 -24.32 -23.44
CA GLN A 659 3.52 -24.39 -22.65
C GLN A 659 4.41 -25.55 -23.09
N ASN A 660 5.70 -25.27 -23.37
CA ASN A 660 6.72 -26.25 -23.75
C ASN A 660 6.37 -27.11 -24.97
N THR A 661 5.52 -26.59 -25.84
CA THR A 661 5.11 -27.29 -27.08
C THR A 661 5.14 -26.35 -28.29
N THR A 662 4.93 -26.94 -29.47
CA THR A 662 4.69 -26.20 -30.72
C THR A 662 3.20 -26.16 -31.10
N VAL A 663 2.33 -26.65 -30.21
CA VAL A 663 0.87 -26.67 -30.42
C VAL A 663 0.36 -25.24 -30.30
N ALA A 664 -0.42 -24.79 -31.24
CA ALA A 664 -1.00 -23.46 -31.23
C ALA A 664 -1.91 -23.28 -30.02
N ASN A 665 -1.76 -22.14 -29.34
CA ASN A 665 -2.59 -21.83 -28.17
C ASN A 665 -4.05 -21.55 -28.58
N PRO A 666 -5.03 -22.38 -28.16
CA PRO A 666 -6.43 -22.21 -28.52
C PRO A 666 -7.06 -20.95 -27.90
N THR A 667 -6.50 -20.42 -26.80
CA THR A 667 -7.00 -19.23 -26.12
C THR A 667 -6.37 -17.93 -26.62
N LYS A 668 -5.53 -18.00 -27.68
CA LYS A 668 -4.91 -16.79 -28.25
C LYS A 668 -5.95 -15.80 -28.74
N GLY A 669 -5.87 -14.58 -28.22
CA GLY A 669 -6.81 -13.49 -28.50
C GLY A 669 -8.06 -13.48 -27.62
N SER A 670 -8.30 -14.51 -26.80
CA SER A 670 -9.39 -14.54 -25.83
C SER A 670 -9.12 -13.60 -24.67
N ARG A 671 -10.19 -13.07 -24.05
CA ARG A 671 -10.08 -12.28 -22.83
C ARG A 671 -9.52 -13.10 -21.68
N MET A 672 -8.67 -12.49 -20.88
CA MET A 672 -8.17 -13.10 -19.65
C MET A 672 -9.32 -13.30 -18.67
N PRO A 673 -9.49 -14.53 -18.13
CA PRO A 673 -10.53 -14.82 -17.15
C PRO A 673 -10.22 -14.19 -15.79
N ASN A 674 -11.26 -14.12 -14.94
CA ASN A 674 -11.21 -13.57 -13.57
C ASN A 674 -10.79 -12.10 -13.48
N ILE A 675 -10.90 -11.34 -14.56
CA ILE A 675 -10.57 -9.91 -14.59
C ILE A 675 -11.74 -9.13 -15.16
N PRO A 676 -12.39 -8.27 -14.38
CA PRO A 676 -13.46 -7.39 -14.86
C PRO A 676 -12.94 -6.46 -15.97
N TYR A 677 -13.72 -6.27 -17.01
CA TYR A 677 -13.35 -5.40 -18.12
C TYR A 677 -14.03 -4.03 -18.09
N LEU A 678 -15.14 -3.90 -17.36
CA LEU A 678 -15.86 -2.64 -17.19
C LEU A 678 -16.32 -2.50 -15.74
N MET A 679 -15.92 -1.41 -15.13
CA MET A 679 -16.21 -1.07 -13.73
C MET A 679 -16.52 0.41 -13.63
N ALA A 680 -17.42 0.77 -12.72
CA ALA A 680 -17.72 2.16 -12.42
C ALA A 680 -18.07 2.33 -10.94
N ASN A 681 -17.69 3.46 -10.36
CA ASN A 681 -18.03 3.83 -9.00
C ASN A 681 -18.55 5.26 -8.96
N ALA A 682 -19.51 5.52 -8.08
CA ALA A 682 -20.00 6.85 -7.79
C ALA A 682 -20.27 6.99 -6.28
N GLY A 683 -20.07 8.18 -5.75
CA GLY A 683 -20.37 8.45 -4.35
C GLY A 683 -20.71 9.89 -4.10
N LEU A 684 -21.52 10.10 -3.07
CA LEU A 684 -21.93 11.40 -2.56
C LEU A 684 -21.69 11.46 -1.06
N GLU A 685 -21.20 12.58 -0.60
CA GLU A 685 -21.01 12.88 0.82
C GLU A 685 -21.62 14.24 1.14
N PHE A 686 -22.55 14.23 2.08
CA PHE A 686 -23.06 15.43 2.72
C PHE A 686 -22.38 15.61 4.07
N HIS A 687 -21.83 16.79 4.34
CA HIS A 687 -21.25 17.13 5.63
C HIS A 687 -21.70 18.53 6.07
N LYS A 688 -22.01 18.66 7.34
CA LYS A 688 -22.43 19.95 7.89
C LYS A 688 -22.11 20.02 9.39
N GLU A 689 -21.52 21.14 9.78
CA GLU A 689 -21.32 21.46 11.19
C GLU A 689 -22.63 21.89 11.84
N ASN A 690 -22.80 21.47 13.09
CA ASN A 690 -23.90 21.87 13.98
C ASN A 690 -25.29 21.64 13.37
N LEU A 691 -25.47 20.61 12.54
CA LEU A 691 -26.74 20.31 11.86
C LEU A 691 -27.91 20.13 12.83
N PHE A 692 -27.68 19.51 13.99
CA PHE A 692 -28.68 19.24 15.02
C PHE A 692 -28.63 20.24 16.19
N GLY A 693 -28.02 21.42 15.99
CA GLY A 693 -27.80 22.42 17.04
C GLY A 693 -26.60 22.11 17.92
N GLY A 694 -26.23 23.05 18.80
CA GLY A 694 -25.03 22.95 19.64
C GLY A 694 -23.77 23.44 18.91
N SER A 695 -22.65 23.48 19.63
CA SER A 695 -21.33 23.85 19.08
C SER A 695 -20.38 22.68 19.10
N GLY A 696 -19.50 22.59 18.10
CA GLY A 696 -18.46 21.58 18.03
C GLY A 696 -18.96 20.17 17.66
N MET A 697 -20.08 20.09 16.94
CA MET A 697 -20.61 18.87 16.35
C MET A 697 -20.43 18.89 14.84
N ASN A 698 -20.15 17.73 14.24
CA ASN A 698 -20.12 17.60 12.79
C ASN A 698 -20.87 16.34 12.38
N THR A 699 -21.75 16.48 11.38
CA THR A 699 -22.57 15.40 10.82
C THR A 699 -22.10 15.11 9.42
N ARG A 700 -21.85 13.83 9.11
CA ARG A 700 -21.54 13.35 7.76
C ARG A 700 -22.48 12.20 7.39
N ILE A 701 -22.99 12.26 6.18
CA ILE A 701 -23.78 11.18 5.57
C ILE A 701 -23.14 10.89 4.23
N PHE A 702 -22.85 9.67 3.97
CA PHE A 702 -22.25 9.27 2.70
C PHE A 702 -22.99 8.06 2.11
N THR A 703 -23.03 8.02 0.80
CA THR A 703 -23.52 6.89 0.03
C THR A 703 -22.61 6.67 -1.16
N ASP A 704 -22.41 5.43 -1.50
CA ASP A 704 -21.62 5.04 -2.67
C ASP A 704 -22.22 3.82 -3.36
N ALA A 705 -21.98 3.73 -4.66
CA ALA A 705 -22.38 2.61 -5.50
C ALA A 705 -21.18 2.13 -6.31
N SER A 706 -21.01 0.82 -6.39
CA SER A 706 -19.99 0.16 -7.19
C SER A 706 -20.66 -0.79 -8.18
N PHE A 707 -20.32 -0.64 -9.45
CA PHE A 707 -20.79 -1.45 -10.56
C PHE A 707 -19.64 -2.23 -11.18
N VAL A 708 -19.85 -3.52 -11.38
CA VAL A 708 -18.95 -4.42 -12.11
C VAL A 708 -19.77 -5.17 -13.15
N GLU A 709 -19.39 -5.11 -14.43
CA GLU A 709 -20.04 -5.85 -15.51
C GLU A 709 -19.71 -7.33 -15.43
N GLU A 710 -20.57 -8.20 -15.95
CA GLU A 710 -20.35 -9.63 -16.07
C GLU A 710 -19.03 -9.95 -16.79
N TYR A 711 -18.26 -10.90 -16.28
CA TYR A 711 -16.98 -11.29 -16.87
C TYR A 711 -16.75 -12.81 -16.77
N LEU A 712 -15.80 -13.30 -17.57
CA LEU A 712 -15.48 -14.72 -17.63
C LEU A 712 -14.74 -15.19 -16.37
N TYR A 713 -15.14 -16.35 -15.86
CA TYR A 713 -14.39 -17.06 -14.83
C TYR A 713 -13.24 -17.91 -15.42
N ASP A 714 -13.46 -18.51 -16.58
CA ASP A 714 -12.49 -19.35 -17.29
C ASP A 714 -12.37 -18.89 -18.74
N PHE A 715 -11.36 -19.36 -19.48
CA PHE A 715 -11.22 -19.02 -20.88
C PHE A 715 -12.42 -19.52 -21.69
N GLU A 716 -12.92 -18.66 -22.57
CA GLU A 716 -13.96 -19.01 -23.52
C GLU A 716 -13.37 -19.85 -24.64
N GLN A 717 -13.42 -21.17 -24.48
CA GLN A 717 -12.95 -22.14 -25.47
C GLN A 717 -14.07 -22.62 -26.39
N SER A 718 -15.33 -22.42 -26.02
CA SER A 718 -16.50 -22.69 -26.83
C SER A 718 -17.65 -21.75 -26.49
N GLN A 719 -18.60 -21.59 -27.42
CA GLN A 719 -19.84 -20.81 -27.20
C GLN A 719 -20.73 -21.37 -26.07
N PHE A 720 -20.46 -22.58 -25.60
CA PHE A 720 -21.19 -23.23 -24.51
C PHE A 720 -20.56 -22.98 -23.14
N GLN A 721 -19.44 -22.24 -23.06
CA GLN A 721 -18.85 -21.87 -21.79
C GLN A 721 -19.77 -20.93 -21.01
N GLN A 722 -20.30 -21.42 -19.90
CA GLN A 722 -21.26 -20.70 -19.04
C GLN A 722 -20.65 -20.18 -17.74
N HIS A 723 -19.39 -20.46 -17.48
CA HIS A 723 -18.73 -20.05 -16.24
C HIS A 723 -18.43 -18.55 -16.24
N ARG A 724 -19.37 -17.78 -15.71
CA ARG A 724 -19.29 -16.31 -15.62
C ARG A 724 -19.45 -15.84 -14.18
N ILE A 725 -18.75 -14.78 -13.85
CA ILE A 725 -19.00 -13.96 -12.66
C ILE A 725 -20.11 -13.00 -13.05
N PRO A 726 -21.28 -13.01 -12.38
CA PRO A 726 -22.41 -12.20 -12.77
C PRO A 726 -22.15 -10.71 -12.54
N ARG A 727 -22.88 -9.87 -13.31
CA ARG A 727 -22.94 -8.44 -13.08
C ARG A 727 -23.38 -8.14 -11.65
N ALA A 728 -22.72 -7.16 -11.01
CA ALA A 728 -23.04 -6.74 -9.66
C ALA A 728 -23.12 -5.23 -9.56
N LEU A 729 -24.18 -4.75 -8.89
CA LEU A 729 -24.34 -3.37 -8.42
C LEU A 729 -24.50 -3.42 -6.91
N SER A 730 -23.55 -2.87 -6.18
CA SER A 730 -23.57 -2.78 -4.72
C SER A 730 -23.68 -1.33 -4.29
N CYS A 731 -24.59 -1.05 -3.38
CA CYS A 731 -24.80 0.28 -2.78
C CYS A 731 -24.50 0.23 -1.28
N ASN A 732 -23.83 1.26 -0.77
CA ASN A 732 -23.54 1.40 0.65
C ASN A 732 -24.07 2.74 1.15
N ILE A 733 -24.43 2.82 2.44
CA ILE A 733 -24.79 4.04 3.12
C ILE A 733 -24.11 4.08 4.49
N GLY A 734 -23.69 5.27 4.90
CA GLY A 734 -23.08 5.45 6.21
C GLY A 734 -23.36 6.83 6.78
N PHE A 735 -23.21 6.90 8.10
CA PHE A 735 -23.46 8.09 8.91
C PHE A 735 -22.35 8.23 9.94
N GLU A 736 -21.87 9.45 10.15
CA GLU A 736 -20.97 9.80 11.23
C GLU A 736 -21.48 11.03 11.96
N GLN A 737 -21.46 10.98 13.27
CA GLN A 737 -21.67 12.15 14.14
C GLN A 737 -20.50 12.31 15.08
N SER A 738 -19.87 13.47 15.03
CA SER A 738 -18.84 13.84 16.01
C SER A 738 -19.37 14.83 17.03
N PHE A 739 -18.79 14.80 18.23
CA PHE A 739 -19.13 15.62 19.39
C PHE A 739 -17.88 16.17 20.05
N GLY A 740 -18.05 17.26 20.85
CA GLY A 740 -16.95 17.79 21.66
C GLY A 740 -15.75 18.24 20.84
N ASN A 741 -15.97 18.93 19.73
CA ASN A 741 -14.93 19.38 18.81
C ASN A 741 -14.07 18.21 18.26
N GLY A 742 -14.73 17.13 17.87
CA GLY A 742 -14.08 15.95 17.29
C GLY A 742 -13.32 15.09 18.30
N ARG A 743 -13.78 15.05 19.56
CA ARG A 743 -13.28 14.11 20.59
C ARG A 743 -14.00 12.78 20.57
N TYR A 744 -15.31 12.78 20.35
CA TYR A 744 -16.15 11.58 20.37
C TYR A 744 -16.79 11.42 19.01
N PHE A 745 -16.84 10.18 18.50
CA PHE A 745 -17.47 9.85 17.24
C PHE A 745 -18.37 8.62 17.41
N ILE A 746 -19.53 8.70 16.80
CA ILE A 746 -20.42 7.56 16.59
C ILE A 746 -20.61 7.42 15.08
N MET A 747 -20.34 6.23 14.56
CA MET A 747 -20.42 5.92 13.14
C MET A 747 -21.28 4.68 12.93
N GLY A 748 -22.06 4.68 11.86
CA GLY A 748 -22.79 3.52 11.39
C GLY A 748 -22.67 3.36 9.89
N LYS A 749 -22.56 2.12 9.41
CA LYS A 749 -22.51 1.81 7.97
C LYS A 749 -23.30 0.55 7.67
N ILE A 750 -24.04 0.58 6.56
CA ILE A 750 -24.64 -0.61 5.94
C ILE A 750 -23.93 -0.81 4.60
N ASN A 751 -23.28 -1.95 4.45
CA ASN A 751 -22.70 -2.40 3.20
C ASN A 751 -23.70 -3.23 2.43
N ASN A 752 -23.66 -3.13 1.10
CA ASN A 752 -24.51 -3.88 0.19
C ASN A 752 -26.01 -3.76 0.59
N LEU A 753 -26.50 -2.51 0.66
CA LEU A 753 -27.86 -2.16 1.11
C LEU A 753 -28.95 -2.95 0.35
N THR A 754 -28.71 -3.22 -0.92
CA THR A 754 -29.63 -3.96 -1.82
C THR A 754 -29.57 -5.47 -1.64
N ASP A 755 -28.65 -6.00 -0.81
CA ASP A 755 -28.37 -7.43 -0.62
C ASP A 755 -28.06 -8.16 -1.93
N THR A 756 -27.38 -7.47 -2.84
CA THR A 756 -26.96 -8.04 -4.13
C THR A 756 -26.02 -9.20 -3.91
N LYS A 757 -26.27 -10.33 -4.53
CA LYS A 757 -25.35 -11.47 -4.51
C LYS A 757 -24.06 -11.10 -5.23
N MET A 758 -22.97 -10.97 -4.47
CA MET A 758 -21.65 -10.66 -5.00
C MET A 758 -20.77 -11.90 -5.00
N ILE A 759 -20.08 -12.09 -6.10
CA ILE A 759 -19.07 -13.14 -6.27
C ILE A 759 -17.85 -12.46 -6.89
N SER A 760 -16.70 -12.55 -6.28
CA SER A 760 -15.46 -12.03 -6.85
C SER A 760 -14.50 -13.13 -7.33
N GLU A 761 -14.70 -14.34 -6.86
CA GLU A 761 -14.10 -15.58 -7.39
C GLU A 761 -15.21 -16.61 -7.56
N PHE A 762 -15.09 -17.45 -8.59
CA PHE A 762 -16.07 -18.50 -8.86
C PHE A 762 -16.22 -19.41 -7.63
N ASN A 763 -17.45 -19.80 -7.35
CA ASN A 763 -17.80 -20.62 -6.19
C ASN A 763 -17.48 -20.04 -4.81
N ARG A 764 -17.12 -18.73 -4.73
CA ARG A 764 -16.83 -18.03 -3.46
C ARG A 764 -17.74 -16.81 -3.29
N PRO A 765 -19.01 -16.99 -2.92
CA PRO A 765 -19.90 -15.91 -2.61
C PRO A 765 -19.38 -15.08 -1.44
N LEU A 766 -19.49 -13.75 -1.58
CA LEU A 766 -19.15 -12.81 -0.51
C LEU A 766 -20.30 -12.68 0.49
N PRO A 767 -20.04 -12.13 1.69
CA PRO A 767 -21.09 -11.73 2.61
C PRO A 767 -22.13 -10.86 1.90
N GLY A 768 -23.41 -11.09 2.17
CA GLY A 768 -24.51 -10.25 1.71
C GLY A 768 -24.53 -8.89 2.42
N ARG A 769 -25.74 -8.34 2.63
CA ARG A 769 -25.91 -7.11 3.39
C ARG A 769 -25.33 -7.26 4.81
N SER A 770 -24.53 -6.27 5.20
CA SER A 770 -23.89 -6.25 6.53
C SER A 770 -23.89 -4.85 7.11
N PHE A 771 -23.87 -4.75 8.43
CA PHE A 771 -23.78 -3.48 9.14
C PHE A 771 -22.53 -3.43 10.02
N THR A 772 -22.08 -2.22 10.34
CA THR A 772 -21.03 -1.96 11.34
C THR A 772 -21.38 -0.70 12.09
N ILE A 773 -21.23 -0.73 13.42
CA ILE A 773 -21.31 0.43 14.31
C ILE A 773 -19.95 0.61 14.96
N ARG A 774 -19.46 1.86 15.04
CA ARG A 774 -18.16 2.20 15.62
C ARG A 774 -18.30 3.35 16.61
N PHE A 775 -17.58 3.23 17.72
CA PHE A 775 -17.36 4.29 18.69
C PHE A 775 -15.88 4.62 18.72
N ARG A 776 -15.56 5.92 18.70
CA ARG A 776 -14.17 6.38 18.74
C ARG A 776 -14.03 7.57 19.69
N TYR A 777 -12.96 7.57 20.45
CA TYR A 777 -12.54 8.66 21.32
C TYR A 777 -11.14 9.13 20.92
N VAL A 778 -10.97 10.45 20.78
CA VAL A 778 -9.69 11.07 20.42
C VAL A 778 -9.36 12.15 21.44
N PHE A 779 -8.18 12.04 21.99
CA PHE A 779 -7.55 13.08 22.82
C PHE A 779 -6.31 13.60 22.08
N LYS A 780 -6.21 14.95 22.00
CA LYS A 780 -5.10 15.64 21.32
C LYS A 780 -4.49 16.67 22.25
#